data_fe6b5993db2d49eaebc6bc09ea8deca3
#
_entry.id   fe6b5993db2d49eaebc6bc09ea8deca3
#
_cell.length_a   1.000
_cell.length_b   1.000
_cell.length_c   1.000
_cell.angle_alpha   90.00
_cell.angle_beta   90.00
_cell.angle_gamma   90.00
#
_symmetry.space_group_name_H-M   'P 1'
#
loop_
_entity.id
_entity.type
_entity.pdbx_description
1 polymer ?
#
loop_
_entity_poly.entity_id
_entity_poly.type
_entity_poly.pdbx_seq_one_letter_code
_entity_poly.pdbx_strand_id
1 'polypeptide(L)'
;MKQILHTLIILLVVGVLDCRADEPAPITTTNRKSYAWELLQPLGIHEPATIDTALYNYGQRSVPSAQSPAYASVGNLGGSGLNMLYFERKPMSDFFFRDALRAWLPMQSNHTFYNSPIPMTLLSYNTGGGRENKQDRLTAVFSGNAGAKLQFGANLDYIYSKGSYANQAVKNLIWGLSSSYMGDRYEYQAFFNHYNGLNQDNGGITDDLYITDPAVLQGGQTSIDAKSIPTNLTNARTRMKGQEFYMNHRYKLGFWQEIPPVDSIPDDTIAHRIYIPVTSFVWTMDYTDGHHRFFNGSATDAATFWDNNYITTGESSSATGYWSLRNTIGVQLLEGFNKYAKAGLAAYVTHEVRRYTQAVDTIPMTIEGGRPDILSPYPYDKRIAPKATENLLWVGGQLTKQQGKLLRYEATARFGLVGPAAGEVYANGNVSARFRLRNDSVRVTAYGLFANEAAPYLMNNYVSNYFLWQNSFGKTRRFRVGGELYIPQSNSLINVGVENIQNALYFNDQCLPTQNGGSVQVLSASLKQNFRLGILNWNNRITFQTSSDQSVIPLPAFSVYSNLFIRFTVAKVLHVDLGLDCDYYTRYTAPGFQPATMAFYNQREVKIGNYPFMNVYANMKLKRARFYILMSHVNQGMTGNNYFSMPHYPMNPRRFQMGVSVDFAN
;
A
#
# COMPACT_ATOMS: atom_id res chain seq x y z
N MET A 1 -6.21 -33.30 -11.15
CA MET A 1 -7.20 -32.19 -11.19
C MET A 1 -8.55 -32.56 -10.63
N LYS A 2 -9.25 -33.63 -11.08
CA LYS A 2 -10.57 -34.05 -10.52
C LYS A 2 -10.52 -34.34 -9.01
N GLN A 3 -9.51 -34.98 -8.49
CA GLN A 3 -9.38 -35.29 -7.05
C GLN A 3 -9.13 -34.04 -6.18
N ILE A 4 -8.35 -33.06 -6.67
CA ILE A 4 -8.11 -31.78 -5.99
C ILE A 4 -9.40 -30.96 -5.94
N LEU A 5 -10.20 -30.97 -7.00
CA LEU A 5 -11.47 -30.28 -7.06
C LEU A 5 -12.50 -30.90 -6.09
N HIS A 6 -12.52 -32.24 -5.96
CA HIS A 6 -13.38 -32.93 -4.99
C HIS A 6 -12.96 -32.65 -3.53
N THR A 7 -11.67 -32.61 -3.24
CA THR A 7 -11.15 -32.28 -1.91
C THR A 7 -11.45 -30.83 -1.53
N LEU A 8 -11.35 -29.90 -2.49
CA LEU A 8 -11.74 -28.49 -2.29
C LEU A 8 -13.25 -28.33 -2.04
N ILE A 9 -14.10 -29.10 -2.75
CA ILE A 9 -15.56 -29.10 -2.55
C ILE A 9 -15.91 -29.70 -1.19
N ILE A 10 -15.24 -30.76 -0.74
CA ILE A 10 -15.47 -31.38 0.56
C ILE A 10 -15.03 -30.43 1.71
N LEU A 11 -13.91 -29.72 1.56
CA LEU A 11 -13.47 -28.69 2.51
C LEU A 11 -14.45 -27.50 2.59
N LEU A 12 -15.07 -27.12 1.46
CA LEU A 12 -16.12 -26.10 1.42
C LEU A 12 -17.42 -26.53 2.12
N VAL A 13 -17.74 -27.82 2.10
CA VAL A 13 -18.98 -28.37 2.69
C VAL A 13 -18.86 -28.61 4.20
N VAL A 14 -17.66 -28.88 4.70
CA VAL A 14 -17.41 -29.11 6.15
C VAL A 14 -17.37 -27.79 6.96
N GLY A 15 -17.20 -26.64 6.29
CA GLY A 15 -17.17 -25.30 6.92
C GLY A 15 -18.54 -24.72 7.35
N VAL A 16 -19.62 -25.49 7.27
CA VAL A 16 -21.02 -25.01 7.49
C VAL A 16 -21.45 -25.10 8.97
N LEU A 17 -20.58 -24.89 9.91
CA LEU A 17 -20.97 -24.81 11.33
C LEU A 17 -20.81 -23.39 11.87
N ASP A 18 -21.98 -22.73 12.01
CA ASP A 18 -22.25 -21.49 12.75
C ASP A 18 -21.16 -20.39 12.76
N CYS A 19 -21.19 -19.51 11.77
CA CYS A 19 -20.56 -18.20 11.87
C CYS A 19 -21.58 -17.09 11.58
N ARG A 20 -22.04 -16.41 12.62
CA ARG A 20 -22.65 -15.08 12.48
C ARG A 20 -21.52 -14.06 12.31
N ALA A 21 -21.36 -13.55 11.10
CA ALA A 21 -20.54 -12.38 10.84
C ALA A 21 -21.42 -11.13 11.01
N ASP A 22 -21.03 -10.22 11.91
CA ASP A 22 -21.61 -8.88 11.95
C ASP A 22 -21.17 -8.12 10.70
N GLU A 23 -22.13 -7.85 9.81
CA GLU A 23 -21.94 -6.92 8.68
C GLU A 23 -21.74 -5.49 9.21
N PRO A 24 -20.91 -4.64 8.59
CA PRO A 24 -20.94 -3.22 8.86
C PRO A 24 -22.32 -2.69 8.43
N ALA A 25 -23.08 -2.18 9.40
CA ALA A 25 -24.40 -1.61 9.17
C ALA A 25 -24.31 -0.40 8.24
N PRO A 26 -25.29 -0.19 7.34
CA PRO A 26 -25.38 1.03 6.55
C PRO A 26 -25.45 2.23 7.49
N ILE A 27 -24.76 3.32 7.11
CA ILE A 27 -24.71 4.57 7.89
C ILE A 27 -26.11 5.14 7.97
N THR A 28 -26.82 4.85 9.06
CA THR A 28 -28.04 5.53 9.42
C THR A 28 -27.70 6.61 10.45
N THR A 29 -28.09 7.83 10.18
CA THR A 29 -27.76 9.05 10.92
C THR A 29 -28.30 9.10 12.36
N THR A 30 -28.90 8.05 12.87
CA THR A 30 -29.56 8.01 14.19
C THR A 30 -28.80 7.32 15.32
N ASN A 31 -27.65 6.69 15.05
CA ASN A 31 -26.82 6.10 16.10
C ASN A 31 -25.56 6.96 16.32
N ARG A 32 -25.41 7.53 17.53
CA ARG A 32 -24.26 8.31 18.02
C ARG A 32 -22.96 7.47 18.16
N LYS A 33 -22.67 6.60 17.18
CA LYS A 33 -21.43 5.81 17.15
C LYS A 33 -20.41 6.51 16.26
N SER A 34 -19.14 6.41 16.66
CA SER A 34 -18.02 6.87 15.84
C SER A 34 -17.97 6.10 14.52
N TYR A 35 -17.71 6.76 13.43
CA TYR A 35 -17.53 6.16 12.11
C TYR A 35 -16.34 6.77 11.38
N ALA A 36 -15.83 6.07 10.38
CA ALA A 36 -14.69 6.50 9.58
C ALA A 36 -15.01 6.34 8.08
N TRP A 37 -14.35 7.15 7.24
CA TRP A 37 -14.46 7.06 5.79
C TRP A 37 -13.17 7.48 5.10
N GLU A 38 -13.03 7.02 3.86
CA GLU A 38 -11.99 7.41 2.91
C GLU A 38 -12.62 8.07 1.70
N LEU A 39 -11.81 8.74 0.87
CA LEU A 39 -12.29 9.47 -0.30
C LEU A 39 -11.80 8.83 -1.58
N LEU A 40 -12.72 8.34 -2.41
CA LEU A 40 -12.42 7.82 -3.74
C LEU A 40 -12.23 8.97 -4.74
N GLN A 41 -11.12 8.90 -5.46
CA GLN A 41 -10.80 9.86 -6.51
C GLN A 41 -11.52 9.52 -7.84
N PRO A 42 -11.74 10.53 -8.73
CA PRO A 42 -11.30 11.93 -8.63
C PRO A 42 -12.31 12.86 -7.94
N LEU A 43 -13.49 12.40 -7.61
CA LEU A 43 -14.60 13.25 -7.14
C LEU A 43 -14.77 13.26 -5.61
N GLY A 44 -13.90 12.59 -4.85
CA GLY A 44 -13.99 12.54 -3.40
C GLY A 44 -15.28 11.87 -2.91
N ILE A 45 -15.65 10.74 -3.50
CA ILE A 45 -16.81 9.97 -3.04
C ILE A 45 -16.46 9.26 -1.73
N HIS A 46 -17.37 9.32 -0.77
CA HIS A 46 -17.15 8.70 0.53
C HIS A 46 -17.26 7.18 0.44
N GLU A 47 -16.21 6.48 0.88
CA GLU A 47 -16.22 5.04 1.08
C GLU A 47 -16.10 4.75 2.59
N PRO A 48 -17.00 3.92 3.17
CA PRO A 48 -16.93 3.58 4.58
C PRO A 48 -15.62 2.88 4.92
N ALA A 49 -14.92 3.37 5.96
CA ALA A 49 -13.74 2.75 6.52
C ALA A 49 -14.03 2.20 7.92
N THR A 50 -13.20 1.29 8.41
CA THR A 50 -13.32 0.70 9.74
C THR A 50 -12.36 1.36 10.72
N ILE A 51 -12.83 1.64 11.94
CA ILE A 51 -11.94 2.03 13.05
C ILE A 51 -11.28 0.75 13.57
N ASP A 52 -9.94 0.69 13.53
CA ASP A 52 -9.21 -0.51 13.93
C ASP A 52 -9.18 -0.69 15.46
N THR A 53 -10.12 -1.46 15.96
CA THR A 53 -10.20 -1.89 17.36
C THR A 53 -10.19 -3.40 17.51
N ALA A 54 -9.97 -4.15 16.44
CA ALA A 54 -10.00 -5.59 16.41
C ALA A 54 -8.81 -6.21 17.16
N LEU A 55 -9.04 -7.36 17.79
CA LEU A 55 -8.00 -8.14 18.46
C LEU A 55 -7.19 -8.99 17.47
N TYR A 56 -7.84 -9.51 16.46
CA TYR A 56 -7.24 -10.38 15.45
C TYR A 56 -6.04 -9.72 14.76
N ASN A 57 -4.91 -10.42 14.69
CA ASN A 57 -3.65 -9.99 14.08
C ASN A 57 -3.10 -8.65 14.59
N TYR A 58 -3.46 -8.25 15.81
CA TYR A 58 -3.07 -6.93 16.31
C TYR A 58 -1.54 -6.75 16.33
N GLY A 59 -0.78 -7.73 16.80
CA GLY A 59 0.68 -7.66 16.85
C GLY A 59 1.34 -7.57 15.46
N GLN A 60 0.75 -8.21 14.46
CA GLN A 60 1.29 -8.24 13.10
C GLN A 60 0.92 -6.98 12.28
N ARG A 61 -0.15 -6.28 12.65
CA ARG A 61 -0.62 -5.08 11.91
C ARG A 61 0.31 -3.89 11.96
N SER A 62 1.32 -3.93 12.81
CA SER A 62 2.34 -2.89 12.87
C SER A 62 3.37 -2.95 11.76
N VAL A 63 3.37 -3.98 10.92
CA VAL A 63 4.33 -4.21 9.83
C VAL A 63 3.61 -4.48 8.50
N PRO A 64 4.18 -4.10 7.35
CA PRO A 64 3.53 -4.28 6.05
C PRO A 64 3.23 -5.74 5.70
N SER A 65 4.07 -6.68 6.10
CA SER A 65 3.88 -8.11 5.89
C SER A 65 2.60 -8.66 6.51
N ALA A 66 2.06 -8.00 7.52
CA ALA A 66 0.76 -8.35 8.10
C ALA A 66 -0.43 -7.99 7.18
N GLN A 67 -0.23 -7.12 6.21
CA GLN A 67 -1.25 -6.69 5.25
C GLN A 67 -1.29 -7.59 4.01
N SER A 68 -0.16 -8.22 3.69
CA SER A 68 -0.04 -9.13 2.55
C SER A 68 0.81 -10.35 2.93
N PRO A 69 0.37 -11.57 2.59
CA PRO A 69 1.08 -12.81 2.91
C PRO A 69 2.39 -12.98 2.13
N ALA A 70 2.69 -12.11 1.19
CA ALA A 70 3.90 -12.15 0.41
C ALA A 70 4.41 -10.73 0.17
N TYR A 71 5.06 -10.16 1.19
CA TYR A 71 5.66 -8.83 1.14
C TYR A 71 7.18 -8.94 1.30
N ALA A 72 7.91 -8.65 0.23
CA ALA A 72 9.36 -8.58 0.26
C ALA A 72 9.81 -7.25 0.88
N SER A 73 10.83 -7.27 1.72
CA SER A 73 11.40 -6.06 2.31
C SER A 73 12.91 -6.17 2.51
N VAL A 74 13.59 -5.04 2.62
CA VAL A 74 15.01 -4.99 3.00
C VAL A 74 15.26 -5.42 4.46
N GLY A 75 14.23 -5.86 5.17
CA GLY A 75 14.30 -6.48 6.49
C GLY A 75 14.05 -5.55 7.66
N ASN A 76 14.24 -4.23 7.56
CA ASN A 76 14.05 -3.32 8.68
C ASN A 76 12.67 -2.67 8.71
N LEU A 77 12.17 -2.38 9.91
CA LEU A 77 10.92 -1.63 10.12
C LEU A 77 11.04 -0.23 9.50
N GLY A 78 10.09 0.14 8.65
CA GLY A 78 10.13 1.39 7.91
C GLY A 78 11.01 1.38 6.65
N GLY A 79 11.66 0.25 6.34
CA GLY A 79 12.49 0.08 5.16
C GLY A 79 11.70 -0.20 3.88
N SER A 80 12.40 -0.18 2.76
CA SER A 80 11.85 -0.41 1.43
C SER A 80 11.26 -1.81 1.28
N GLY A 81 10.20 -1.93 0.49
CA GLY A 81 9.54 -3.21 0.25
C GLY A 81 8.66 -3.24 -0.98
N LEU A 82 8.33 -4.46 -1.42
CA LEU A 82 7.53 -4.77 -2.59
C LEU A 82 6.49 -5.84 -2.27
N ASN A 83 5.23 -5.61 -2.65
CA ASN A 83 4.23 -6.67 -2.61
C ASN A 83 4.50 -7.70 -3.71
N MET A 84 4.67 -8.97 -3.35
CA MET A 84 4.92 -10.06 -4.30
C MET A 84 3.64 -10.50 -5.03
N LEU A 85 2.45 -10.15 -4.50
CA LEU A 85 1.17 -10.45 -5.15
C LEU A 85 0.86 -9.38 -6.20
N TYR A 86 0.89 -9.77 -7.46
CA TYR A 86 0.81 -8.83 -8.58
C TYR A 86 -0.47 -7.98 -8.57
N PHE A 87 -1.62 -8.57 -8.29
CA PHE A 87 -2.89 -7.83 -8.29
C PHE A 87 -3.06 -6.86 -7.10
N GLU A 88 -2.20 -6.95 -6.10
CA GLU A 88 -2.13 -6.01 -4.99
C GLU A 88 -1.10 -4.89 -5.21
N ARG A 89 -0.26 -5.02 -6.25
CA ARG A 89 0.69 -3.96 -6.61
C ARG A 89 -0.06 -2.75 -7.16
N LYS A 90 0.26 -1.59 -6.64
CA LYS A 90 -0.18 -0.33 -7.24
C LYS A 90 0.67 -0.03 -8.48
N PRO A 91 0.15 0.67 -9.48
CA PRO A 91 0.96 1.14 -10.62
C PRO A 91 2.16 1.97 -10.17
N MET A 92 3.19 2.02 -11.01
CA MET A 92 4.34 2.89 -10.80
C MET A 92 3.88 4.35 -10.74
N SER A 93 4.38 5.10 -9.75
CA SER A 93 4.06 6.52 -9.61
C SER A 93 4.96 7.40 -10.46
N ASP A 94 4.53 8.64 -10.71
CA ASP A 94 5.32 9.64 -11.43
C ASP A 94 6.64 9.97 -10.72
N PHE A 95 6.66 9.82 -9.40
CA PHE A 95 7.85 9.92 -8.55
C PHE A 95 8.15 8.55 -7.93
N PHE A 96 8.63 7.63 -8.75
CA PHE A 96 8.77 6.20 -8.43
C PHE A 96 9.62 5.89 -7.19
N PHE A 97 10.48 6.79 -6.74
CA PHE A 97 11.25 6.64 -5.50
C PHE A 97 10.37 6.39 -4.27
N ARG A 98 9.12 6.89 -4.26
CA ARG A 98 8.17 6.65 -3.17
C ARG A 98 7.61 5.23 -3.16
N ASP A 99 7.67 4.54 -4.29
CA ASP A 99 6.96 3.25 -4.47
C ASP A 99 7.51 2.16 -3.54
N ALA A 100 8.81 2.17 -3.28
CA ALA A 100 9.45 1.24 -2.34
C ALA A 100 9.05 1.50 -0.86
N LEU A 101 8.61 2.71 -0.53
CA LEU A 101 8.18 3.09 0.82
C LEU A 101 6.65 3.22 0.95
N ARG A 102 5.89 2.83 -0.05
CA ARG A 102 4.43 3.03 -0.14
C ARG A 102 3.66 2.48 1.05
N ALA A 103 4.13 1.41 1.67
CA ALA A 103 3.51 0.84 2.86
C ALA A 103 3.64 1.72 4.11
N TRP A 104 4.55 2.68 4.12
CA TRP A 104 4.87 3.54 5.25
C TRP A 104 4.45 4.99 5.05
N LEU A 105 4.37 5.45 3.80
CA LEU A 105 4.09 6.85 3.49
C LEU A 105 2.58 7.13 3.53
N PRO A 106 2.18 8.31 4.05
CA PRO A 106 0.82 8.78 3.91
C PRO A 106 0.56 9.10 2.43
N MET A 107 -0.61 8.74 1.96
CA MET A 107 -1.08 9.01 0.61
C MET A 107 -2.57 9.38 0.66
N GLN A 108 -3.02 10.17 -0.30
CA GLN A 108 -4.45 10.48 -0.40
C GLN A 108 -5.32 9.21 -0.39
N SER A 109 -4.84 8.14 -1.02
CA SER A 109 -5.56 6.87 -1.13
C SER A 109 -5.66 6.05 0.17
N ASN A 110 -4.99 6.46 1.24
CA ASN A 110 -5.03 5.79 2.54
C ASN A 110 -5.31 6.73 3.72
N HIS A 111 -5.74 7.97 3.42
CA HIS A 111 -6.12 8.92 4.46
C HIS A 111 -7.55 8.66 4.93
N THR A 112 -7.70 8.37 6.22
CA THR A 112 -8.99 8.07 6.84
C THR A 112 -9.47 9.25 7.65
N PHE A 113 -10.69 9.71 7.40
CA PHE A 113 -11.42 10.68 8.20
C PHE A 113 -12.24 9.98 9.27
N TYR A 114 -12.41 10.62 10.42
CA TYR A 114 -13.17 10.08 11.54
C TYR A 114 -14.22 11.10 11.98
N ASN A 115 -15.39 10.64 12.36
CA ASN A 115 -16.41 11.43 13.04
C ASN A 115 -16.81 10.70 14.32
N SER A 116 -16.68 11.38 15.44
CA SER A 116 -17.01 10.81 16.75
C SER A 116 -17.79 11.84 17.57
N PRO A 117 -18.91 11.45 18.19
CA PRO A 117 -19.70 12.36 19.04
C PRO A 117 -18.93 12.90 20.24
N ILE A 118 -17.87 12.23 20.64
CA ILE A 118 -16.91 12.65 21.65
C ILE A 118 -15.50 12.56 21.11
N PRO A 119 -14.54 13.33 21.62
CA PRO A 119 -13.16 13.25 21.19
C PRO A 119 -12.62 11.80 21.25
N MET A 120 -11.97 11.37 20.18
CA MET A 120 -11.40 10.05 20.03
C MET A 120 -9.88 10.16 19.92
N THR A 121 -9.16 9.32 20.64
CA THR A 121 -7.70 9.18 20.50
C THR A 121 -7.33 7.70 20.41
N LEU A 122 -6.69 7.31 19.32
CA LEU A 122 -6.09 6.00 19.14
C LEU A 122 -4.57 6.16 19.32
N LEU A 123 -4.03 5.60 20.38
CA LEU A 123 -2.59 5.64 20.67
C LEU A 123 -2.04 4.21 20.62
N SER A 124 -0.96 3.99 19.87
CA SER A 124 -0.29 2.69 19.84
C SER A 124 1.23 2.87 19.93
N TYR A 125 1.85 2.04 20.78
CA TYR A 125 3.29 1.94 20.88
C TYR A 125 3.73 0.48 20.74
N ASN A 126 4.66 0.25 19.83
CA ASN A 126 5.21 -1.06 19.54
C ASN A 126 6.73 -1.00 19.71
N THR A 127 7.30 -2.02 20.36
CA THR A 127 8.74 -2.11 20.58
C THR A 127 9.21 -3.54 20.38
N GLY A 128 10.47 -3.71 20.01
CA GLY A 128 11.06 -5.04 19.83
C GLY A 128 12.57 -5.00 19.69
N GLY A 129 13.17 -6.19 19.79
CA GLY A 129 14.61 -6.35 19.76
C GLY A 129 15.33 -5.98 21.05
N GLY A 130 16.63 -6.27 21.09
CA GLY A 130 17.54 -5.88 22.17
C GLY A 130 18.17 -4.50 21.91
N ARG A 131 19.20 -4.14 22.68
CA ARG A 131 19.92 -2.86 22.58
C ARG A 131 20.49 -2.60 21.19
N GLU A 132 21.00 -3.63 20.51
CA GLU A 132 21.70 -3.50 19.23
C GLU A 132 20.77 -3.49 18.01
N ASN A 133 19.60 -4.12 18.12
CA ASN A 133 18.61 -4.24 17.03
C ASN A 133 17.23 -3.70 17.44
N LYS A 134 17.21 -2.71 18.33
CA LYS A 134 15.99 -2.08 18.83
C LYS A 134 15.15 -1.49 17.70
N GLN A 135 13.85 -1.70 17.79
CA GLN A 135 12.86 -1.04 16.93
C GLN A 135 11.68 -0.54 17.76
N ASP A 136 11.27 0.68 17.48
CA ASP A 136 10.14 1.33 18.11
C ASP A 136 9.23 1.96 17.05
N ARG A 137 7.93 1.89 17.26
CA ARG A 137 6.95 2.65 16.49
C ARG A 137 5.88 3.23 17.41
N LEU A 138 5.66 4.52 17.29
CA LEU A 138 4.60 5.25 17.96
C LEU A 138 3.61 5.75 16.93
N THR A 139 2.33 5.39 17.05
CA THR A 139 1.26 5.97 16.23
C THR A 139 0.22 6.62 17.12
N ALA A 140 -0.27 7.77 16.71
CA ALA A 140 -1.35 8.47 17.36
C ALA A 140 -2.31 9.02 16.32
N VAL A 141 -3.60 8.84 16.55
CA VAL A 141 -4.68 9.44 15.75
C VAL A 141 -5.64 10.11 16.71
N PHE A 142 -5.86 11.38 16.49
CA PHE A 142 -6.84 12.18 17.24
C PHE A 142 -7.96 12.62 16.30
N SER A 143 -9.19 12.60 16.80
CA SER A 143 -10.34 13.20 16.12
C SER A 143 -11.25 13.84 17.14
N GLY A 144 -11.70 15.06 16.87
CA GLY A 144 -12.63 15.80 17.69
C GLY A 144 -13.60 16.62 16.84
N ASN A 145 -14.82 16.81 17.34
CA ASN A 145 -15.86 17.56 16.67
C ASN A 145 -16.07 18.93 17.32
N ALA A 146 -16.22 19.95 16.48
CA ALA A 146 -16.73 21.25 16.87
C ALA A 146 -18.20 21.35 16.42
N GLY A 147 -19.10 20.91 17.28
CA GLY A 147 -20.52 20.74 16.94
C GLY A 147 -20.77 19.47 16.10
N ALA A 148 -21.98 19.38 15.51
CA ALA A 148 -22.42 18.17 14.82
C ALA A 148 -21.84 17.97 13.41
N LYS A 149 -21.35 19.07 12.79
CA LYS A 149 -21.00 19.07 11.34
C LYS A 149 -19.52 19.28 11.05
N LEU A 150 -18.76 19.84 11.99
CA LEU A 150 -17.34 20.16 11.80
C LEU A 150 -16.46 19.24 12.63
N GLN A 151 -15.50 18.62 11.99
CA GLN A 151 -14.56 17.68 12.57
C GLN A 151 -13.12 18.12 12.28
N PHE A 152 -12.23 17.90 13.25
CA PHE A 152 -10.79 18.08 13.16
C PHE A 152 -10.08 16.78 13.52
N GLY A 153 -8.98 16.48 12.83
CA GLY A 153 -8.15 15.33 13.09
C GLY A 153 -6.67 15.69 13.06
N ALA A 154 -5.90 14.87 13.75
CA ALA A 154 -4.44 14.90 13.71
C ALA A 154 -3.91 13.47 13.75
N ASN A 155 -2.82 13.21 13.05
CA ASN A 155 -2.16 11.92 13.05
C ASN A 155 -0.65 12.08 13.19
N LEU A 156 -0.03 11.09 13.84
CA LEU A 156 1.41 10.96 14.03
C LEU A 156 1.82 9.50 13.82
N ASP A 157 2.89 9.26 13.06
CA ASP A 157 3.56 7.96 12.97
C ASP A 157 5.07 8.19 13.03
N TYR A 158 5.70 7.68 14.08
CA TYR A 158 7.12 7.78 14.30
C TYR A 158 7.74 6.40 14.38
N ILE A 159 8.72 6.13 13.52
CA ILE A 159 9.48 4.89 13.47
C ILE A 159 10.95 5.19 13.76
N TYR A 160 11.51 4.43 14.68
CA TYR A 160 12.94 4.35 14.92
C TYR A 160 13.37 2.89 15.00
N SER A 161 14.29 2.48 14.14
CA SER A 161 14.78 1.12 14.14
C SER A 161 16.26 1.08 13.78
N LYS A 162 17.04 0.33 14.56
CA LYS A 162 18.46 0.11 14.29
C LYS A 162 18.73 -0.95 13.23
N GLY A 163 17.70 -1.77 12.88
CA GLY A 163 17.84 -2.92 12.02
C GLY A 163 18.53 -4.11 12.68
N SER A 164 18.38 -5.28 12.12
CA SER A 164 19.04 -6.51 12.60
C SER A 164 20.44 -6.67 12.06
N TYR A 165 20.70 -6.19 10.86
CA TYR A 165 21.99 -6.23 10.19
C TYR A 165 22.70 -4.89 10.29
N ALA A 166 24.01 -4.85 9.94
CA ALA A 166 24.77 -3.62 9.92
C ALA A 166 24.19 -2.60 8.91
N ASN A 167 24.41 -1.32 9.14
CA ASN A 167 24.08 -0.21 8.22
C ASN A 167 22.64 -0.22 7.69
N GLN A 168 21.66 -0.51 8.57
CA GLN A 168 20.25 -0.71 8.19
C GLN A 168 19.29 0.15 9.05
N ALA A 169 19.78 1.17 9.72
CA ALA A 169 18.94 1.97 10.61
C ALA A 169 17.90 2.82 9.84
N VAL A 170 16.72 2.96 10.41
CA VAL A 170 15.61 3.75 9.86
C VAL A 170 15.09 4.73 10.91
N LYS A 171 14.80 5.95 10.46
CA LYS A 171 14.13 6.97 11.25
C LYS A 171 13.11 7.70 10.38
N ASN A 172 11.82 7.45 10.61
CA ASN A 172 10.74 8.07 9.87
C ASN A 172 9.84 8.85 10.80
N LEU A 173 9.49 10.07 10.43
CA LEU A 173 8.51 10.91 11.10
C LEU A 173 7.45 11.33 10.10
N ILE A 174 6.21 11.00 10.39
CA ILE A 174 5.03 11.36 9.63
C ILE A 174 4.05 12.04 10.57
N TRP A 175 3.51 13.17 10.16
CA TRP A 175 2.43 13.82 10.89
C TRP A 175 1.47 14.50 9.93
N GLY A 176 0.24 14.65 10.35
CA GLY A 176 -0.78 15.28 9.53
C GLY A 176 -1.89 15.89 10.33
N LEU A 177 -2.62 16.78 9.68
CA LEU A 177 -3.82 17.43 10.18
C LEU A 177 -4.95 17.20 9.18
N SER A 178 -6.17 17.07 9.67
CA SER A 178 -7.34 16.93 8.80
C SER A 178 -8.51 17.73 9.35
N SER A 179 -9.41 18.08 8.45
CA SER A 179 -10.67 18.71 8.81
C SER A 179 -11.76 18.30 7.83
N SER A 180 -12.97 18.13 8.31
CA SER A 180 -14.13 17.89 7.47
C SER A 180 -15.35 18.63 7.98
N TYR A 181 -16.17 19.12 7.05
CA TYR A 181 -17.47 19.70 7.31
C TYR A 181 -18.54 18.96 6.53
N MET A 182 -19.54 18.47 7.21
CA MET A 182 -20.62 17.66 6.68
C MET A 182 -21.96 18.37 6.83
N GLY A 183 -22.21 19.34 5.96
CA GLY A 183 -23.48 20.09 5.95
C GLY A 183 -24.49 19.54 4.95
N ASP A 184 -25.72 20.04 5.01
CA ASP A 184 -26.81 19.57 4.15
C ASP A 184 -26.57 19.95 2.67
N ARG A 185 -26.14 21.19 2.43
CA ARG A 185 -25.86 21.72 1.08
C ARG A 185 -24.39 21.79 0.72
N TYR A 186 -23.53 21.89 1.70
CA TYR A 186 -22.10 22.05 1.49
C TYR A 186 -21.33 21.09 2.36
N GLU A 187 -20.31 20.48 1.77
CA GLU A 187 -19.34 19.61 2.42
C GLU A 187 -17.94 20.00 2.00
N TYR A 188 -16.99 19.88 2.90
CA TYR A 188 -15.59 19.82 2.54
C TYR A 188 -14.85 18.78 3.36
N GLN A 189 -13.78 18.25 2.78
CA GLN A 189 -12.78 17.42 3.44
C GLN A 189 -11.41 17.95 3.03
N ALA A 190 -10.54 18.14 3.99
CA ALA A 190 -9.17 18.57 3.73
C ALA A 190 -8.21 17.87 4.67
N PHE A 191 -7.01 17.56 4.18
CA PHE A 191 -5.91 17.12 5.03
C PHE A 191 -4.57 17.66 4.52
N PHE A 192 -3.64 17.72 5.43
CA PHE A 192 -2.23 17.98 5.18
C PHE A 192 -1.41 16.88 5.86
N ASN A 193 -0.51 16.25 5.11
CA ASN A 193 0.46 15.29 5.64
C ASN A 193 1.88 15.76 5.32
N HIS A 194 2.78 15.57 6.27
CA HIS A 194 4.21 15.75 6.10
C HIS A 194 4.94 14.48 6.48
N TYR A 195 5.93 14.08 5.66
CA TYR A 195 6.78 12.95 5.95
C TYR A 195 8.26 13.29 5.75
N ASN A 196 9.10 12.71 6.61
CA ASN A 196 10.55 12.82 6.52
C ASN A 196 11.17 11.52 7.04
N GLY A 197 11.69 10.73 6.11
CA GLY A 197 12.32 9.46 6.35
C GLY A 197 13.81 9.50 6.05
N LEU A 198 14.61 8.85 6.88
CA LEU A 198 16.02 8.59 6.68
C LEU A 198 16.27 7.10 6.87
N ASN A 199 16.72 6.44 5.82
CA ASN A 199 17.04 5.02 5.81
C ASN A 199 18.54 4.88 5.53
N GLN A 200 19.26 4.12 6.38
CA GLN A 200 20.57 3.61 6.02
C GLN A 200 20.39 2.43 5.09
N ASP A 201 21.16 2.40 4.02
CA ASP A 201 21.07 1.39 2.98
C ASP A 201 22.37 0.57 2.98
N ASN A 202 22.26 -0.69 3.37
CA ASN A 202 23.43 -1.57 3.46
C ASN A 202 23.74 -2.33 2.15
N GLY A 203 22.90 -2.19 1.12
CA GLY A 203 23.11 -2.88 -0.17
C GLY A 203 22.97 -4.42 -0.10
N GLY A 204 22.46 -4.97 1.00
CA GLY A 204 22.45 -6.40 1.28
C GLY A 204 23.76 -6.91 1.91
N ILE A 205 23.79 -8.18 2.28
CA ILE A 205 25.01 -8.86 2.80
C ILE A 205 25.94 -9.22 1.64
N THR A 206 27.25 -9.27 1.93
CA THR A 206 28.28 -9.49 0.89
C THR A 206 28.25 -10.91 0.33
N ASP A 207 27.85 -11.90 1.14
CA ASP A 207 27.79 -13.30 0.73
C ASP A 207 26.65 -14.01 1.47
N ASP A 208 25.78 -14.68 0.71
CA ASP A 208 24.61 -15.41 1.24
C ASP A 208 25.00 -16.62 2.10
N LEU A 209 26.25 -17.12 2.00
CA LEU A 209 26.79 -18.20 2.83
C LEU A 209 26.83 -17.81 4.32
N TYR A 210 26.93 -16.53 4.68
CA TYR A 210 26.82 -16.11 6.08
C TYR A 210 25.50 -16.52 6.73
N ILE A 211 24.47 -16.73 5.92
CA ILE A 211 23.15 -17.18 6.38
C ILE A 211 22.94 -18.68 6.08
N THR A 212 23.25 -19.12 4.85
CA THR A 212 22.92 -20.49 4.40
C THR A 212 23.85 -21.55 4.96
N ASP A 213 25.15 -21.24 5.05
CA ASP A 213 26.17 -22.12 5.63
C ASP A 213 27.33 -21.29 6.24
N PRO A 214 27.14 -20.68 7.42
CA PRO A 214 28.15 -19.85 8.06
C PRO A 214 29.48 -20.57 8.31
N ALA A 215 29.45 -21.88 8.49
CA ALA A 215 30.65 -22.68 8.80
C ALA A 215 31.73 -22.57 7.72
N VAL A 216 31.34 -22.40 6.47
CA VAL A 216 32.25 -22.26 5.33
C VAL A 216 33.10 -20.98 5.46
N LEU A 217 32.48 -19.87 5.88
CA LEU A 217 33.15 -18.55 5.98
C LEU A 217 33.73 -18.26 7.36
N GLN A 218 33.30 -18.99 8.40
CA GLN A 218 33.61 -18.70 9.80
C GLN A 218 34.50 -19.78 10.46
N GLY A 219 35.28 -20.51 9.69
CA GLY A 219 36.20 -21.53 10.23
C GLY A 219 35.51 -22.64 11.02
N GLY A 220 34.31 -23.07 10.60
CA GLY A 220 33.52 -24.13 11.23
C GLY A 220 32.48 -23.65 12.24
N GLN A 221 32.38 -22.35 12.52
CA GLN A 221 31.31 -21.81 13.37
C GLN A 221 29.98 -21.80 12.63
N THR A 222 28.96 -22.42 13.18
CA THR A 222 27.62 -22.60 12.56
C THR A 222 26.68 -21.42 12.77
N SER A 223 27.10 -20.36 13.49
CA SER A 223 26.30 -19.17 13.73
C SER A 223 27.18 -17.93 13.79
N ILE A 224 26.66 -16.82 13.31
CA ILE A 224 27.27 -15.49 13.38
C ILE A 224 26.23 -14.48 13.87
N ASP A 225 26.69 -13.48 14.63
CA ASP A 225 25.82 -12.36 14.98
C ASP A 225 25.43 -11.57 13.73
N ALA A 226 24.17 -11.29 13.54
CA ALA A 226 23.66 -10.61 12.35
C ALA A 226 24.29 -9.21 12.14
N LYS A 227 24.69 -8.51 13.22
CA LYS A 227 25.39 -7.22 13.15
C LYS A 227 26.83 -7.36 12.68
N SER A 228 27.44 -8.54 12.83
CA SER A 228 28.82 -8.82 12.41
C SER A 228 28.93 -9.28 10.96
N ILE A 229 27.80 -9.56 10.30
CA ILE A 229 27.81 -9.93 8.88
C ILE A 229 28.19 -8.71 8.03
N PRO A 230 29.20 -8.83 7.14
CA PRO A 230 29.59 -7.75 6.24
C PRO A 230 28.46 -7.37 5.26
N THR A 231 28.36 -6.09 4.98
CA THR A 231 27.36 -5.53 4.05
C THR A 231 28.03 -4.79 2.89
N ASN A 232 27.37 -4.77 1.73
CA ASN A 232 27.93 -4.19 0.50
C ASN A 232 28.12 -2.67 0.61
N LEU A 233 27.28 -1.97 1.40
CA LEU A 233 27.38 -0.55 1.62
C LEU A 233 27.60 -0.27 3.12
N THR A 234 28.59 0.58 3.42
CA THR A 234 29.00 0.89 4.79
C THR A 234 28.57 2.27 5.26
N ASN A 235 28.41 3.23 4.33
CA ASN A 235 28.03 4.61 4.63
C ASN A 235 27.08 5.19 3.59
N ALA A 236 26.07 4.44 3.20
CA ALA A 236 25.03 4.89 2.28
C ALA A 236 23.72 5.15 3.02
N ARG A 237 22.97 6.14 2.55
CA ARG A 237 21.66 6.49 3.11
C ARG A 237 20.74 7.17 2.11
N THR A 238 19.48 6.85 2.18
CA THR A 238 18.40 7.50 1.43
C THR A 238 17.60 8.39 2.36
N ARG A 239 17.32 9.60 1.92
CA ARG A 239 16.35 10.49 2.56
C ARG A 239 15.18 10.73 1.65
N MET A 240 14.00 10.41 2.12
CA MET A 240 12.71 10.70 1.46
C MET A 240 11.93 11.67 2.33
N LYS A 241 11.61 12.85 1.79
CA LYS A 241 10.77 13.84 2.46
C LYS A 241 9.75 14.41 1.51
N GLY A 242 8.66 14.90 2.02
CA GLY A 242 7.64 15.57 1.23
C GLY A 242 6.41 15.90 2.03
N GLN A 243 5.43 16.40 1.32
CA GLN A 243 4.14 16.79 1.89
C GLN A 243 3.04 16.56 0.86
N GLU A 244 1.86 16.41 1.38
CA GLU A 244 0.64 16.24 0.60
C GLU A 244 -0.44 17.12 1.21
N PHE A 245 -1.07 17.94 0.39
CA PHE A 245 -2.24 18.72 0.75
C PHE A 245 -3.37 18.35 -0.17
N TYR A 246 -4.46 17.92 0.41
CA TYR A 246 -5.66 17.52 -0.31
C TYR A 246 -6.86 18.32 0.20
N MET A 247 -7.73 18.72 -0.72
CA MET A 247 -8.98 19.37 -0.40
C MET A 247 -10.06 18.97 -1.41
N ASN A 248 -11.22 18.60 -0.91
CA ASN A 248 -12.42 18.34 -1.68
C ASN A 248 -13.57 19.22 -1.19
N HIS A 249 -14.18 19.93 -2.09
CA HIS A 249 -15.37 20.73 -1.85
C HIS A 249 -16.54 20.16 -2.65
N ARG A 250 -17.68 20.07 -2.03
CA ARG A 250 -18.90 19.60 -2.65
C ARG A 250 -20.06 20.55 -2.29
N TYR A 251 -20.67 21.12 -3.31
CA TYR A 251 -21.88 21.91 -3.16
C TYR A 251 -23.06 21.15 -3.75
N LYS A 252 -24.10 20.89 -2.95
CA LYS A 252 -25.25 20.07 -3.29
C LYS A 252 -26.44 20.97 -3.61
N LEU A 253 -27.08 20.75 -4.75
CA LEU A 253 -28.36 21.31 -5.12
C LEU A 253 -29.44 20.26 -4.96
N GLY A 254 -30.58 20.65 -4.38
CA GLY A 254 -31.69 19.74 -4.10
C GLY A 254 -32.88 20.48 -3.45
N PHE A 255 -33.71 19.74 -2.80
CA PHE A 255 -34.92 20.27 -2.16
C PHE A 255 -35.08 19.70 -0.74
N TRP A 256 -35.88 20.42 0.06
CA TRP A 256 -36.26 19.95 1.39
C TRP A 256 -37.54 19.11 1.30
N GLN A 257 -37.50 17.93 1.88
CA GLN A 257 -38.65 17.06 2.03
C GLN A 257 -39.04 16.97 3.49
N GLU A 258 -40.34 17.15 3.76
CA GLU A 258 -40.92 16.94 5.09
C GLU A 258 -41.16 15.45 5.30
N ILE A 259 -40.71 14.93 6.43
CA ILE A 259 -41.01 13.58 6.88
C ILE A 259 -42.08 13.72 7.98
N PRO A 260 -43.21 13.00 7.86
CA PRO A 260 -44.21 13.00 8.90
C PRO A 260 -43.61 12.48 10.22
N PRO A 261 -44.14 12.91 11.36
CA PRO A 261 -43.74 12.41 12.66
C PRO A 261 -43.84 10.88 12.72
N VAL A 262 -42.90 10.24 13.44
CA VAL A 262 -42.92 8.78 13.59
C VAL A 262 -43.83 8.42 14.77
N ASP A 263 -44.99 7.82 14.48
CA ASP A 263 -45.99 7.44 15.47
C ASP A 263 -45.50 6.55 16.64
N SER A 264 -44.28 6.00 16.52
CA SER A 264 -43.68 5.14 17.55
C SER A 264 -42.82 5.87 18.58
N ILE A 265 -42.62 7.19 18.46
CA ILE A 265 -41.87 7.99 19.42
C ILE A 265 -42.84 8.87 20.18
N PRO A 266 -43.09 8.68 21.51
CA PRO A 266 -43.90 9.57 22.31
C PRO A 266 -43.32 10.98 22.23
N ASP A 267 -44.15 11.99 21.99
CA ASP A 267 -43.82 13.40 21.84
C ASP A 267 -43.13 13.84 20.51
N ASP A 268 -43.08 13.04 19.48
CA ASP A 268 -42.62 13.52 18.16
C ASP A 268 -43.74 14.27 17.43
N THR A 269 -43.95 15.53 17.84
CA THR A 269 -44.95 16.43 17.23
C THR A 269 -44.37 17.35 16.15
N ILE A 270 -43.05 17.26 15.89
CA ILE A 270 -42.35 18.15 14.97
C ILE A 270 -42.06 17.44 13.65
N ALA A 271 -42.56 17.98 12.53
CA ALA A 271 -42.23 17.53 11.22
C ALA A 271 -40.70 17.70 10.94
N HIS A 272 -40.01 16.61 10.77
CA HIS A 272 -38.58 16.62 10.42
C HIS A 272 -38.40 16.96 8.94
N ARG A 273 -37.43 17.84 8.64
CA ARG A 273 -37.05 18.16 7.28
C ARG A 273 -35.70 17.53 6.93
N ILE A 274 -35.64 16.76 5.87
CA ILE A 274 -34.37 16.27 5.32
C ILE A 274 -34.09 16.95 3.97
N TYR A 275 -32.81 17.24 3.74
CA TYR A 275 -32.37 17.77 2.45
C TYR A 275 -32.07 16.62 1.52
N ILE A 276 -32.74 16.57 0.36
CA ILE A 276 -32.53 15.57 -0.69
C ILE A 276 -31.71 16.21 -1.79
N PRO A 277 -30.42 15.87 -1.92
CA PRO A 277 -29.58 16.40 -2.98
C PRO A 277 -29.88 15.69 -4.29
N VAL A 278 -29.95 16.47 -5.38
CA VAL A 278 -30.18 16.01 -6.76
C VAL A 278 -28.89 16.08 -7.57
N THR A 279 -28.20 17.20 -7.47
CA THR A 279 -26.97 17.49 -8.22
C THR A 279 -25.92 18.00 -7.26
N SER A 280 -24.66 17.68 -7.51
CA SER A 280 -23.55 18.29 -6.78
C SER A 280 -22.49 18.81 -7.73
N PHE A 281 -21.91 19.97 -7.38
CA PHE A 281 -20.69 20.50 -7.96
C PHE A 281 -19.54 20.13 -7.05
N VAL A 282 -18.49 19.58 -7.65
CA VAL A 282 -17.31 19.09 -6.89
C VAL A 282 -16.07 19.81 -7.42
N TRP A 283 -15.24 20.28 -6.50
CA TRP A 283 -13.89 20.70 -6.77
C TRP A 283 -12.93 19.98 -5.84
N THR A 284 -11.95 19.30 -6.43
CA THR A 284 -10.89 18.60 -5.72
C THR A 284 -9.55 19.21 -6.09
N MET A 285 -8.75 19.55 -5.10
CA MET A 285 -7.37 19.95 -5.25
C MET A 285 -6.47 18.96 -4.52
N ASP A 286 -5.43 18.51 -5.20
CA ASP A 286 -4.42 17.59 -4.68
C ASP A 286 -3.03 18.16 -5.02
N TYR A 287 -2.29 18.54 -4.01
CA TYR A 287 -0.91 18.98 -4.09
C TYR A 287 -0.02 17.95 -3.44
N THR A 288 0.95 17.45 -4.19
CA THR A 288 1.95 16.49 -3.72
C THR A 288 3.34 17.03 -4.01
N ASP A 289 4.20 16.97 -3.01
CA ASP A 289 5.63 17.32 -3.08
C ASP A 289 6.46 16.13 -2.60
N GLY A 290 7.59 15.88 -3.24
CA GLY A 290 8.48 14.80 -2.88
C GLY A 290 9.93 15.12 -3.22
N HIS A 291 10.83 14.79 -2.30
CA HIS A 291 12.28 14.92 -2.47
C HIS A 291 12.97 13.62 -2.10
N HIS A 292 13.68 13.06 -3.04
CA HIS A 292 14.59 11.95 -2.86
C HIS A 292 16.01 12.46 -2.83
N ARG A 293 16.81 12.00 -1.86
CA ARG A 293 18.25 12.23 -1.83
C ARG A 293 18.94 10.93 -1.45
N PHE A 294 19.86 10.49 -2.30
CA PHE A 294 20.76 9.41 -2.00
C PHE A 294 22.15 9.97 -1.70
N PHE A 295 22.74 9.54 -0.60
CA PHE A 295 24.07 9.91 -0.16
C PHE A 295 24.92 8.65 0.00
N ASN A 296 26.16 8.68 -0.49
CA ASN A 296 27.19 7.69 -0.21
C ASN A 296 28.47 8.40 0.21
N GLY A 297 28.95 8.11 1.41
CA GLY A 297 30.16 8.69 1.99
C GLY A 297 31.37 7.77 1.94
N SER A 298 31.34 6.69 1.13
CA SER A 298 32.42 5.71 0.99
C SER A 298 32.89 5.61 -0.46
N ALA A 299 34.13 6.00 -0.73
CA ALA A 299 34.74 5.83 -2.06
C ALA A 299 34.92 4.35 -2.42
N THR A 300 35.17 3.49 -1.42
CA THR A 300 35.27 2.03 -1.63
C THR A 300 33.92 1.46 -2.08
N ASP A 301 32.84 1.81 -1.38
CA ASP A 301 31.48 1.37 -1.78
C ASP A 301 31.16 1.88 -3.20
N ALA A 302 31.55 3.12 -3.54
CA ALA A 302 31.33 3.69 -4.86
C ALA A 302 32.05 2.89 -5.97
N ALA A 303 33.24 2.41 -5.69
CA ALA A 303 34.06 1.66 -6.66
C ALA A 303 33.65 0.18 -6.80
N THR A 304 32.99 -0.41 -5.80
CA THR A 304 32.72 -1.85 -5.77
C THR A 304 31.25 -2.20 -6.02
N PHE A 305 30.32 -1.29 -5.71
CA PHE A 305 28.90 -1.57 -5.77
C PHE A 305 28.20 -1.04 -7.05
N TRP A 306 28.77 -0.02 -7.69
CA TRP A 306 28.24 0.57 -8.92
C TRP A 306 29.27 0.56 -10.04
N ASP A 307 28.82 0.25 -11.25
CA ASP A 307 29.66 0.23 -12.46
C ASP A 307 30.09 1.62 -12.91
N ASN A 308 29.31 2.65 -12.57
CA ASN A 308 29.49 4.02 -13.06
C ASN A 308 29.57 5.04 -11.93
N ASN A 309 30.41 6.05 -12.15
CA ASN A 309 30.55 7.24 -11.32
C ASN A 309 30.57 8.47 -12.24
N TYR A 310 29.38 9.01 -12.56
CA TYR A 310 29.25 10.10 -13.55
C TYR A 310 29.70 11.46 -13.03
N ILE A 311 29.66 11.72 -11.73
CA ILE A 311 29.91 13.03 -11.13
C ILE A 311 31.17 13.01 -10.28
N THR A 312 31.33 12.03 -9.40
CA THR A 312 32.48 11.91 -8.48
C THR A 312 32.75 10.48 -8.09
N THR A 313 34.01 10.09 -7.93
CA THR A 313 34.43 8.79 -7.38
C THR A 313 34.47 8.75 -5.86
N GLY A 314 34.39 9.89 -5.20
CA GLY A 314 34.45 10.00 -3.75
C GLY A 314 33.04 10.01 -3.12
N GLU A 315 32.90 10.83 -2.09
CA GLU A 315 31.60 11.09 -1.48
C GLU A 315 30.63 11.71 -2.49
N SER A 316 29.42 11.20 -2.54
CA SER A 316 28.40 11.63 -3.49
C SER A 316 27.06 11.93 -2.84
N SER A 317 26.32 12.89 -3.41
CA SER A 317 24.97 13.23 -2.98
C SER A 317 24.11 13.58 -4.20
N SER A 318 23.21 12.71 -4.57
CA SER A 318 22.26 12.92 -5.67
C SER A 318 20.89 13.26 -5.14
N ALA A 319 20.26 14.30 -5.67
CA ALA A 319 18.94 14.76 -5.24
C ALA A 319 17.98 14.88 -6.43
N THR A 320 16.76 14.42 -6.24
CA THR A 320 15.65 14.55 -7.20
C THR A 320 14.44 15.08 -6.47
N GLY A 321 13.84 16.13 -7.01
CA GLY A 321 12.61 16.74 -6.49
C GLY A 321 11.46 16.57 -7.46
N TYR A 322 10.27 16.54 -6.92
CA TYR A 322 9.00 16.44 -7.65
C TYR A 322 7.94 17.24 -6.92
N TRP A 323 7.09 17.94 -7.66
CA TRP A 323 5.80 18.36 -7.16
C TRP A 323 4.74 18.28 -8.25
N SER A 324 3.51 18.04 -7.83
CA SER A 324 2.33 18.13 -8.69
C SER A 324 1.21 18.89 -8.01
N LEU A 325 0.46 19.62 -8.83
CA LEU A 325 -0.80 20.27 -8.44
C LEU A 325 -1.89 19.80 -9.40
N ARG A 326 -2.82 19.03 -8.88
CA ARG A 326 -3.97 18.50 -9.62
C ARG A 326 -5.25 19.18 -9.16
N ASN A 327 -6.02 19.69 -10.11
CA ASN A 327 -7.34 20.25 -9.88
C ASN A 327 -8.37 19.49 -10.70
N THR A 328 -9.43 19.01 -10.05
CA THR A 328 -10.56 18.35 -10.71
C THR A 328 -11.83 19.13 -10.41
N ILE A 329 -12.55 19.49 -11.46
CA ILE A 329 -13.86 20.10 -11.37
C ILE A 329 -14.87 19.16 -12.01
N GLY A 330 -15.96 18.87 -11.31
CA GLY A 330 -16.98 17.95 -11.80
C GLY A 330 -18.38 18.32 -11.39
N VAL A 331 -19.32 17.81 -12.17
CA VAL A 331 -20.76 17.86 -11.91
C VAL A 331 -21.27 16.45 -11.79
N GLN A 332 -22.03 16.18 -10.75
CA GLN A 332 -22.57 14.86 -10.46
C GLN A 332 -24.08 14.93 -10.28
N LEU A 333 -24.81 14.13 -11.04
CA LEU A 333 -26.21 13.80 -10.79
C LEU A 333 -26.24 12.64 -9.80
N LEU A 334 -26.90 12.82 -8.66
CA LEU A 334 -26.91 11.83 -7.58
C LEU A 334 -28.00 10.78 -7.80
N GLU A 335 -27.74 9.57 -7.31
CA GLU A 335 -28.77 8.52 -7.33
C GLU A 335 -29.76 8.69 -6.17
N GLY A 336 -30.99 8.20 -6.34
CA GLY A 336 -31.94 8.01 -5.26
C GLY A 336 -32.75 9.25 -4.85
N PHE A 337 -32.61 10.40 -5.53
CA PHE A 337 -33.41 11.59 -5.24
C PHE A 337 -34.90 11.41 -5.63
N ASN A 338 -35.22 10.45 -6.49
CA ASN A 338 -36.56 10.01 -6.78
C ASN A 338 -36.58 8.53 -7.22
N LYS A 339 -37.76 7.96 -7.40
CA LYS A 339 -37.94 6.54 -7.77
C LYS A 339 -37.37 6.14 -9.15
N TYR A 340 -37.07 7.11 -10.02
CA TYR A 340 -36.52 6.91 -11.38
C TYR A 340 -35.02 7.08 -11.42
N ALA A 341 -34.42 7.86 -10.50
CA ALA A 341 -32.99 8.11 -10.43
C ALA A 341 -32.25 6.92 -9.80
N LYS A 342 -32.16 5.81 -10.54
CA LYS A 342 -31.59 4.54 -10.07
C LYS A 342 -30.06 4.45 -10.23
N ALA A 343 -29.43 5.47 -10.76
CA ALA A 343 -27.99 5.58 -10.95
C ALA A 343 -27.53 7.02 -10.82
N GLY A 344 -26.32 7.22 -10.33
CA GLY A 344 -25.59 8.49 -10.34
C GLY A 344 -24.72 8.58 -11.60
N LEU A 345 -24.63 9.78 -12.19
CA LEU A 345 -23.78 10.07 -13.34
C LEU A 345 -22.95 11.30 -13.03
N ALA A 346 -21.67 11.25 -13.32
CA ALA A 346 -20.77 12.40 -13.16
C ALA A 346 -19.94 12.64 -14.43
N ALA A 347 -19.65 13.92 -14.68
CA ALA A 347 -18.66 14.35 -15.65
C ALA A 347 -17.67 15.29 -14.98
N TYR A 348 -16.39 15.20 -15.35
CA TYR A 348 -15.34 15.98 -14.74
C TYR A 348 -14.21 16.30 -15.70
N VAL A 349 -13.48 17.36 -15.38
CA VAL A 349 -12.23 17.77 -16.04
C VAL A 349 -11.15 17.83 -14.97
N THR A 350 -9.99 17.25 -15.27
CA THR A 350 -8.82 17.27 -14.40
C THR A 350 -7.65 17.94 -15.11
N HIS A 351 -7.11 18.98 -14.52
CA HIS A 351 -5.87 19.62 -14.92
C HIS A 351 -4.78 19.35 -13.90
N GLU A 352 -3.59 18.98 -14.37
CA GLU A 352 -2.43 18.73 -13.51
C GLU A 352 -1.20 19.41 -14.09
N VAL A 353 -0.44 20.04 -13.20
CA VAL A 353 0.91 20.55 -13.49
C VAL A 353 1.89 19.74 -12.66
N ARG A 354 2.90 19.18 -13.30
CA ARG A 354 4.00 18.44 -12.66
C ARG A 354 5.30 19.12 -12.93
N ARG A 355 6.19 19.13 -11.94
CA ARG A 355 7.54 19.64 -12.12
C ARG A 355 8.55 18.70 -11.48
N TYR A 356 9.62 18.46 -12.22
CA TYR A 356 10.75 17.64 -11.79
C TYR A 356 12.00 18.50 -11.70
N THR A 357 12.85 18.23 -10.71
CA THR A 357 14.20 18.79 -10.56
C THR A 357 15.20 17.67 -10.36
N GLN A 358 16.37 17.77 -10.96
CA GLN A 358 17.36 16.71 -10.95
C GLN A 358 18.76 17.22 -10.59
N ALA A 359 19.67 16.30 -10.23
CA ALA A 359 21.04 16.56 -9.81
C ALA A 359 21.89 17.33 -10.84
N VAL A 360 21.43 17.44 -12.07
CA VAL A 360 22.13 18.19 -13.15
C VAL A 360 22.33 19.67 -12.81
N ASP A 361 21.47 20.25 -11.96
CA ASP A 361 21.61 21.63 -11.48
C ASP A 361 22.94 21.88 -10.74
N THR A 362 23.56 20.82 -10.22
CA THR A 362 24.82 20.90 -9.45
C THR A 362 26.06 20.57 -10.28
N ILE A 363 25.89 20.15 -11.53
CA ILE A 363 26.98 19.88 -12.45
C ILE A 363 27.35 21.18 -13.16
N PRO A 364 28.60 21.70 -13.00
CA PRO A 364 29.03 22.89 -13.70
C PRO A 364 28.94 22.70 -15.21
N MET A 365 28.18 23.57 -15.88
CA MET A 365 27.98 23.56 -17.34
C MET A 365 29.09 24.32 -18.08
N THR A 366 30.26 24.53 -17.51
CA THR A 366 31.39 25.19 -18.18
C THR A 366 32.14 24.23 -19.05
N ILE A 367 32.18 24.52 -20.32
CA ILE A 367 32.70 23.62 -21.32
C ILE A 367 33.52 24.32 -22.37
N GLU A 368 34.76 24.10 -22.33
CA GLU A 368 35.56 23.80 -23.51
C GLU A 368 36.37 22.55 -23.16
N GLY A 369 36.13 21.44 -23.86
CA GLY A 369 36.98 20.24 -23.75
C GLY A 369 36.55 19.15 -22.75
N GLY A 370 35.33 19.10 -22.29
CA GLY A 370 34.85 18.06 -21.40
C GLY A 370 34.54 18.55 -19.99
N ARG A 371 33.65 17.83 -19.30
CA ARG A 371 33.38 18.08 -17.89
C ARG A 371 34.46 17.40 -17.05
N PRO A 372 35.30 18.11 -16.35
CA PRO A 372 36.42 17.52 -15.62
C PRO A 372 35.97 16.58 -14.47
N ASP A 373 34.68 16.69 -14.06
CA ASP A 373 34.14 15.96 -12.93
C ASP A 373 33.31 14.72 -13.32
N ILE A 374 33.21 14.40 -14.61
CA ILE A 374 32.50 13.19 -15.09
C ILE A 374 33.53 12.10 -15.40
N LEU A 375 33.51 11.06 -14.61
CA LEU A 375 34.53 10.02 -14.60
C LEU A 375 34.18 8.82 -15.48
N SER A 376 32.88 8.55 -15.65
CA SER A 376 32.40 7.58 -16.64
C SER A 376 32.05 8.30 -17.96
N PRO A 377 32.13 7.60 -19.12
CA PRO A 377 31.80 8.24 -20.39
C PRO A 377 30.35 8.71 -20.40
N TYR A 378 30.19 10.01 -20.20
CA TYR A 378 28.90 10.68 -20.31
C TYR A 378 28.59 10.84 -21.81
N PRO A 379 27.46 10.28 -22.31
CA PRO A 379 27.08 10.51 -23.70
C PRO A 379 26.71 11.97 -23.89
N TYR A 380 27.58 12.73 -24.55
CA TYR A 380 27.42 14.19 -24.77
C TYR A 380 26.19 14.56 -25.61
N ASP A 381 25.63 13.62 -26.33
CA ASP A 381 24.38 13.74 -27.08
C ASP A 381 23.14 13.69 -26.16
N LYS A 382 23.25 13.16 -24.95
CA LYS A 382 22.17 13.04 -23.98
C LYS A 382 22.23 14.19 -22.97
N ARG A 383 21.37 15.20 -23.19
CA ARG A 383 21.22 16.34 -22.28
C ARG A 383 19.89 16.23 -21.54
N ILE A 384 19.97 15.89 -20.26
CA ILE A 384 18.79 15.87 -19.40
C ILE A 384 18.63 17.27 -18.79
N ALA A 385 17.44 17.83 -18.94
CA ALA A 385 17.15 19.15 -18.40
C ALA A 385 17.13 19.10 -16.85
N PRO A 386 17.76 20.08 -16.14
CA PRO A 386 17.75 20.14 -14.69
C PRO A 386 16.34 20.32 -14.12
N LYS A 387 15.46 20.95 -14.89
CA LYS A 387 14.04 21.17 -14.54
C LYS A 387 13.17 20.84 -15.73
N ALA A 388 12.14 20.06 -15.48
CA ALA A 388 11.11 19.75 -16.48
C ALA A 388 9.73 20.03 -15.88
N THR A 389 8.84 20.57 -16.72
CA THR A 389 7.45 20.85 -16.33
C THR A 389 6.52 20.23 -17.36
N GLU A 390 5.53 19.49 -16.88
CA GLU A 390 4.49 18.88 -17.69
C GLU A 390 3.13 19.50 -17.33
N ASN A 391 2.33 19.78 -18.36
CA ASN A 391 0.93 20.18 -18.21
C ASN A 391 0.05 19.09 -18.81
N LEU A 392 -0.91 18.61 -18.04
CA LEU A 392 -1.76 17.50 -18.41
C LEU A 392 -3.24 17.89 -18.22
N LEU A 393 -4.07 17.43 -19.11
CA LEU A 393 -5.52 17.64 -19.06
C LEU A 393 -6.24 16.35 -19.40
N TRP A 394 -7.19 15.96 -18.54
CA TRP A 394 -8.09 14.84 -18.80
C TRP A 394 -9.55 15.29 -18.68
N VAL A 395 -10.38 14.63 -19.45
CA VAL A 395 -11.83 14.65 -19.29
C VAL A 395 -12.30 13.26 -18.90
N GLY A 396 -13.29 13.17 -18.05
CA GLY A 396 -13.78 11.87 -17.61
C GLY A 396 -15.23 11.88 -17.16
N GLY A 397 -15.73 10.68 -16.96
CA GLY A 397 -17.06 10.42 -16.47
C GLY A 397 -17.10 9.25 -15.51
N GLN A 398 -18.12 9.23 -14.65
CA GLN A 398 -18.36 8.17 -13.69
C GLN A 398 -19.84 7.82 -13.68
N LEU A 399 -20.12 6.52 -13.64
CA LEU A 399 -21.44 5.96 -13.49
C LEU A 399 -21.45 5.12 -12.21
N THR A 400 -22.38 5.41 -11.29
CA THR A 400 -22.45 4.73 -10.00
C THR A 400 -23.86 4.28 -9.69
N LYS A 401 -23.98 3.13 -9.03
CA LYS A 401 -25.18 2.66 -8.36
C LYS A 401 -24.79 1.99 -7.06
N GLN A 402 -24.91 2.72 -5.97
CA GLN A 402 -24.56 2.24 -4.63
C GLN A 402 -25.80 1.77 -3.86
N GLN A 403 -26.97 2.34 -4.18
CA GLN A 403 -28.24 1.95 -3.57
C GLN A 403 -28.85 0.74 -4.30
N GLY A 404 -29.34 -0.19 -3.54
CA GLY A 404 -29.98 -1.40 -4.08
C GLY A 404 -29.54 -2.68 -3.39
N LYS A 405 -30.50 -3.59 -3.22
CA LYS A 405 -30.26 -4.87 -2.53
C LYS A 405 -29.64 -5.92 -3.45
N LEU A 406 -29.98 -5.88 -4.75
CA LEU A 406 -29.60 -6.93 -5.70
C LEU A 406 -28.35 -6.60 -6.51
N LEU A 407 -28.25 -5.37 -7.04
CA LEU A 407 -27.23 -4.98 -8.00
C LEU A 407 -26.63 -3.63 -7.64
N ARG A 408 -25.29 -3.58 -7.53
CA ARG A 408 -24.49 -2.37 -7.37
C ARG A 408 -23.42 -2.35 -8.45
N TYR A 409 -23.10 -1.19 -8.98
CA TYR A 409 -22.01 -1.04 -9.95
C TYR A 409 -21.36 0.34 -9.86
N GLU A 410 -20.13 0.37 -10.28
CA GLU A 410 -19.34 1.58 -10.46
C GLU A 410 -18.50 1.43 -11.72
N ALA A 411 -18.46 2.48 -12.53
CA ALA A 411 -17.59 2.56 -13.69
C ALA A 411 -17.06 3.99 -13.82
N THR A 412 -15.76 4.12 -14.05
CA THR A 412 -15.09 5.40 -14.26
C THR A 412 -14.26 5.31 -15.53
N ALA A 413 -14.33 6.33 -16.37
CA ALA A 413 -13.49 6.45 -17.56
C ALA A 413 -12.90 7.85 -17.65
N ARG A 414 -11.65 7.96 -18.12
CA ARG A 414 -10.98 9.23 -18.42
C ARG A 414 -10.19 9.15 -19.73
N PHE A 415 -10.08 10.26 -20.40
CA PHE A 415 -9.32 10.42 -21.63
C PHE A 415 -8.38 11.63 -21.53
N GLY A 416 -7.13 11.45 -21.90
CA GLY A 416 -6.10 12.49 -21.85
C GLY A 416 -6.08 13.33 -23.12
N LEU A 417 -6.06 14.66 -22.93
CA LEU A 417 -6.17 15.63 -24.03
C LEU A 417 -4.86 16.38 -24.30
N VAL A 418 -4.06 16.68 -23.27
CA VAL A 418 -2.93 17.60 -23.37
C VAL A 418 -1.67 17.00 -22.73
N GLY A 419 -0.51 17.35 -23.31
CA GLY A 419 0.81 16.98 -22.82
C GLY A 419 1.10 15.49 -22.95
N PRO A 420 1.91 14.91 -22.08
CA PRO A 420 2.17 13.47 -22.05
C PRO A 420 0.90 12.61 -21.94
N ALA A 421 -0.16 13.17 -21.34
CA ALA A 421 -1.44 12.50 -21.21
C ALA A 421 -2.22 12.40 -22.52
N ALA A 422 -1.86 13.13 -23.58
CA ALA A 422 -2.61 13.12 -24.84
C ALA A 422 -2.74 11.70 -25.41
N GLY A 423 -4.00 11.23 -25.61
CA GLY A 423 -4.31 9.88 -26.06
C GLY A 423 -4.17 8.79 -24.98
N GLU A 424 -4.05 9.16 -23.70
CA GLU A 424 -4.26 8.22 -22.60
C GLU A 424 -5.73 7.83 -22.49
N VAL A 425 -5.96 6.59 -22.16
CA VAL A 425 -7.30 6.06 -21.85
C VAL A 425 -7.20 5.24 -20.58
N TYR A 426 -8.08 5.54 -19.65
CA TYR A 426 -8.24 4.75 -18.45
C TYR A 426 -9.72 4.48 -18.23
N ALA A 427 -10.09 3.23 -18.05
CA ALA A 427 -11.45 2.84 -17.71
C ALA A 427 -11.40 1.70 -16.72
N ASN A 428 -12.09 1.84 -15.61
CA ASN A 428 -12.25 0.77 -14.63
C ASN A 428 -13.71 0.67 -14.21
N GLY A 429 -14.09 -0.51 -13.77
CA GLY A 429 -15.43 -0.69 -13.23
C GLY A 429 -15.59 -2.03 -12.53
N ASN A 430 -16.61 -2.07 -11.71
CA ASN A 430 -17.07 -3.29 -11.06
C ASN A 430 -18.58 -3.37 -11.03
N VAL A 431 -19.08 -4.60 -11.02
CA VAL A 431 -20.51 -4.92 -10.89
C VAL A 431 -20.64 -5.99 -9.82
N SER A 432 -21.34 -5.69 -8.75
CA SER A 432 -21.61 -6.60 -7.65
C SER A 432 -23.08 -6.98 -7.63
N ALA A 433 -23.34 -8.28 -7.67
CA ALA A 433 -24.68 -8.84 -7.50
C ALA A 433 -24.77 -9.61 -6.18
N ARG A 434 -25.85 -9.38 -5.44
CA ARG A 434 -26.15 -10.10 -4.21
C ARG A 434 -27.40 -10.96 -4.43
N PHE A 435 -27.28 -12.25 -4.19
CA PHE A 435 -28.39 -13.18 -4.32
C PHE A 435 -28.45 -14.12 -3.12
N ARG A 436 -29.64 -14.65 -2.87
CA ARG A 436 -29.89 -15.54 -1.75
C ARG A 436 -29.57 -16.98 -2.16
N LEU A 437 -28.67 -17.64 -1.43
CA LEU A 437 -28.39 -19.06 -1.59
C LEU A 437 -28.79 -19.76 -0.28
N ARG A 438 -29.87 -20.56 -0.32
CA ARG A 438 -30.50 -21.12 0.88
C ARG A 438 -30.90 -20.00 1.87
N ASN A 439 -30.31 -19.98 3.06
CA ASN A 439 -30.58 -18.99 4.11
C ASN A 439 -29.58 -17.82 4.13
N ASP A 440 -28.61 -17.82 3.22
CA ASP A 440 -27.53 -16.82 3.22
C ASP A 440 -27.49 -15.97 1.95
N SER A 441 -26.90 -14.81 2.02
CA SER A 441 -26.73 -13.93 0.87
C SER A 441 -25.30 -14.00 0.34
N VAL A 442 -25.14 -14.51 -0.85
CA VAL A 442 -23.85 -14.59 -1.56
C VAL A 442 -23.65 -13.33 -2.40
N ARG A 443 -22.44 -12.80 -2.41
CA ARG A 443 -22.05 -11.68 -3.28
C ARG A 443 -21.08 -12.15 -4.35
N VAL A 444 -21.41 -11.86 -5.61
CA VAL A 444 -20.51 -11.99 -6.74
C VAL A 444 -20.18 -10.62 -7.27
N THR A 445 -18.91 -10.34 -7.48
CA THR A 445 -18.42 -9.10 -8.07
C THR A 445 -17.59 -9.43 -9.30
N ALA A 446 -17.95 -8.89 -10.45
CA ALA A 446 -17.08 -8.86 -11.63
C ALA A 446 -16.41 -7.51 -11.72
N TYR A 447 -15.14 -7.47 -12.10
CA TYR A 447 -14.39 -6.24 -12.25
C TYR A 447 -13.55 -6.24 -13.53
N GLY A 448 -13.29 -5.03 -14.04
CA GLY A 448 -12.46 -4.83 -15.23
C GLY A 448 -11.67 -3.53 -15.16
N LEU A 449 -10.51 -3.53 -15.83
CA LEU A 449 -9.64 -2.37 -15.99
C LEU A 449 -9.11 -2.37 -17.43
N PHE A 450 -9.18 -1.23 -18.07
CA PHE A 450 -8.41 -0.91 -19.27
C PHE A 450 -7.60 0.36 -19.00
N ALA A 451 -6.30 0.32 -19.22
CA ALA A 451 -5.42 1.47 -19.09
C ALA A 451 -4.45 1.50 -20.29
N ASN A 452 -4.26 2.66 -20.87
CA ASN A 452 -3.24 2.94 -21.86
C ASN A 452 -2.59 4.26 -21.46
N GLU A 453 -1.49 4.19 -20.71
CA GLU A 453 -0.92 5.31 -19.97
C GLU A 453 0.54 5.55 -20.39
N ALA A 454 0.98 6.82 -20.42
CA ALA A 454 2.34 7.19 -20.75
C ALA A 454 3.32 6.75 -19.65
N ALA A 455 4.58 6.53 -20.05
CA ALA A 455 5.65 6.27 -19.09
C ALA A 455 5.89 7.53 -18.22
N PRO A 456 6.15 7.37 -16.91
CA PRO A 456 6.56 8.48 -16.05
C PRO A 456 7.79 9.21 -16.61
N TYR A 457 7.87 10.53 -16.45
CA TYR A 457 8.99 11.36 -16.93
C TYR A 457 10.35 10.81 -16.47
N LEU A 458 10.45 10.41 -15.19
CA LEU A 458 11.72 9.92 -14.61
C LEU A 458 12.14 8.54 -15.15
N MET A 459 11.25 7.77 -15.78
CA MET A 459 11.62 6.55 -16.51
C MET A 459 12.26 6.87 -17.87
N ASN A 460 11.93 8.02 -18.43
CA ASN A 460 12.53 8.49 -19.67
C ASN A 460 13.81 9.31 -19.45
N ASN A 461 13.86 10.12 -18.38
CA ASN A 461 14.95 11.08 -18.19
C ASN A 461 15.40 11.09 -16.72
N TYR A 462 16.60 10.62 -16.45
CA TYR A 462 17.16 10.61 -15.09
C TYR A 462 18.67 10.73 -15.09
N VAL A 463 19.19 11.47 -14.13
CA VAL A 463 20.63 11.60 -13.87
C VAL A 463 20.93 11.65 -12.38
N SER A 464 21.92 10.86 -11.98
CA SER A 464 22.53 10.85 -10.64
C SER A 464 24.02 10.51 -10.74
N ASN A 465 24.70 10.35 -9.63
CA ASN A 465 26.10 9.94 -9.66
C ASN A 465 26.30 8.55 -10.26
N TYR A 466 25.37 7.62 -10.02
CA TYR A 466 25.50 6.20 -10.39
C TYR A 466 24.66 5.78 -11.60
N PHE A 467 23.65 6.56 -11.94
CA PHE A 467 22.71 6.24 -12.99
C PHE A 467 22.42 7.41 -13.91
N LEU A 468 22.44 7.13 -15.20
CA LEU A 468 22.07 8.05 -16.26
C LEU A 468 21.28 7.30 -17.32
N TRP A 469 20.09 7.80 -17.64
CA TRP A 469 19.35 7.30 -18.79
C TRP A 469 18.52 8.38 -19.46
N GLN A 470 18.36 8.23 -20.76
CA GLN A 470 17.44 9.00 -21.60
C GLN A 470 16.76 8.06 -22.58
N ASN A 471 15.49 7.82 -22.38
CA ASN A 471 14.66 6.90 -23.13
C ASN A 471 13.49 7.64 -23.79
N SER A 472 12.80 6.95 -24.69
CA SER A 472 11.56 7.39 -25.30
C SER A 472 10.57 6.23 -25.31
N PHE A 473 10.06 5.89 -24.12
CA PHE A 473 9.15 4.78 -23.97
C PHE A 473 7.75 5.12 -24.49
N GLY A 474 7.13 4.13 -25.14
CA GLY A 474 5.75 4.17 -25.54
C GLY A 474 4.79 3.99 -24.37
N LYS A 475 3.49 4.12 -24.65
CA LYS A 475 2.44 3.87 -23.65
C LYS A 475 2.37 2.40 -23.27
N THR A 476 2.20 2.15 -21.98
CA THR A 476 1.90 0.82 -21.45
C THR A 476 0.40 0.57 -21.49
N ARG A 477 -0.02 -0.52 -22.13
CA ARG A 477 -1.42 -0.93 -22.19
C ARG A 477 -1.69 -2.09 -21.26
N ARG A 478 -2.71 -1.94 -20.43
CA ARG A 478 -3.12 -2.95 -19.46
C ARG A 478 -4.60 -3.27 -19.65
N PHE A 479 -4.92 -4.54 -19.68
CA PHE A 479 -6.30 -5.04 -19.69
C PHE A 479 -6.45 -6.11 -18.64
N ARG A 480 -7.25 -5.83 -17.61
CA ARG A 480 -7.52 -6.75 -16.49
C ARG A 480 -9.01 -7.07 -16.44
N VAL A 481 -9.32 -8.33 -16.23
CA VAL A 481 -10.66 -8.79 -15.90
C VAL A 481 -10.58 -9.81 -14.78
N GLY A 482 -11.62 -9.85 -13.96
CA GLY A 482 -11.69 -10.81 -12.87
C GLY A 482 -13.04 -10.84 -12.19
N GLY A 483 -13.12 -11.73 -11.21
CA GLY A 483 -14.32 -11.93 -10.42
C GLY A 483 -14.02 -12.33 -8.99
N GLU A 484 -14.87 -11.89 -8.09
CA GLU A 484 -14.83 -12.19 -6.66
C GLU A 484 -16.14 -12.84 -6.22
N LEU A 485 -16.02 -13.90 -5.46
CA LEU A 485 -17.14 -14.59 -4.82
C LEU A 485 -16.95 -14.52 -3.31
N TYR A 486 -17.88 -13.89 -2.60
CA TYR A 486 -17.92 -13.84 -1.16
C TYR A 486 -19.12 -14.60 -0.60
N ILE A 487 -18.86 -15.58 0.27
CA ILE A 487 -19.84 -16.43 0.95
C ILE A 487 -19.75 -16.15 2.45
N PRO A 488 -20.65 -15.36 3.04
CA PRO A 488 -20.60 -14.98 4.44
C PRO A 488 -20.67 -16.17 5.39
N GLN A 489 -21.52 -17.15 5.13
CA GLN A 489 -21.75 -18.31 6.00
C GLN A 489 -20.47 -19.11 6.27
N SER A 490 -19.65 -19.35 5.25
CA SER A 490 -18.37 -20.05 5.39
C SER A 490 -17.19 -19.10 5.58
N ASN A 491 -17.43 -17.78 5.59
CA ASN A 491 -16.42 -16.73 5.60
C ASN A 491 -15.32 -16.95 4.54
N SER A 492 -15.79 -17.30 3.33
CA SER A 492 -14.94 -17.61 2.18
C SER A 492 -14.95 -16.47 1.18
N LEU A 493 -13.76 -16.06 0.75
CA LEU A 493 -13.57 -15.08 -0.32
C LEU A 493 -12.67 -15.69 -1.39
N ILE A 494 -13.19 -15.84 -2.59
CA ILE A 494 -12.47 -16.35 -3.76
C ILE A 494 -12.34 -15.20 -4.75
N ASN A 495 -11.14 -14.92 -5.23
CA ASN A 495 -10.89 -13.94 -6.27
C ASN A 495 -10.05 -14.57 -7.38
N VAL A 496 -10.47 -14.45 -8.62
CA VAL A 496 -9.75 -14.93 -9.81
C VAL A 496 -9.72 -13.82 -10.84
N GLY A 497 -8.54 -13.57 -11.40
CA GLY A 497 -8.39 -12.56 -12.43
C GLY A 497 -7.22 -12.82 -13.36
N VAL A 498 -7.29 -12.23 -14.54
CA VAL A 498 -6.23 -12.24 -15.55
C VAL A 498 -5.95 -10.81 -15.99
N GLU A 499 -4.69 -10.50 -16.22
CA GLU A 499 -4.26 -9.23 -16.78
C GLU A 499 -3.30 -9.47 -17.94
N ASN A 500 -3.50 -8.74 -19.02
CA ASN A 500 -2.58 -8.65 -20.14
C ASN A 500 -1.93 -7.26 -20.13
N ILE A 501 -0.59 -7.25 -20.19
CA ILE A 501 0.22 -6.03 -20.15
C ILE A 501 1.06 -5.98 -21.43
N GLN A 502 0.85 -4.99 -22.26
CA GLN A 502 1.68 -4.70 -23.44
C GLN A 502 2.62 -3.54 -23.11
N ASN A 503 3.85 -3.61 -23.58
CA ASN A 503 4.89 -2.60 -23.34
C ASN A 503 5.13 -2.39 -21.84
N ALA A 504 5.24 -3.46 -21.06
CA ALA A 504 5.47 -3.37 -19.62
C ALA A 504 6.79 -2.66 -19.32
N LEU A 505 6.76 -1.71 -18.39
CA LEU A 505 7.94 -1.02 -17.89
C LEU A 505 8.47 -1.73 -16.65
N TYR A 506 9.79 -1.93 -16.60
CA TYR A 506 10.49 -2.55 -15.48
C TYR A 506 11.95 -2.10 -15.45
N PHE A 507 12.66 -2.38 -14.36
CA PHE A 507 14.12 -2.22 -14.29
C PHE A 507 14.79 -3.57 -14.58
N ASN A 508 15.71 -3.57 -15.51
CA ASN A 508 16.44 -4.78 -15.93
C ASN A 508 17.57 -5.15 -14.93
N ASP A 509 18.35 -6.17 -15.26
CA ASP A 509 19.48 -6.67 -14.45
C ASP A 509 20.63 -5.66 -14.26
N GLN A 510 20.71 -4.64 -15.11
CA GLN A 510 21.63 -3.49 -14.98
C GLN A 510 21.03 -2.33 -14.15
N CYS A 511 19.88 -2.55 -13.50
CA CYS A 511 19.11 -1.52 -12.80
C CYS A 511 18.69 -0.32 -13.68
N LEU A 512 18.58 -0.54 -15.00
CA LEU A 512 18.15 0.47 -15.96
C LEU A 512 16.67 0.26 -16.34
N PRO A 513 15.90 1.33 -16.53
CA PRO A 513 14.53 1.21 -17.00
C PRO A 513 14.48 0.64 -18.41
N THR A 514 13.60 -0.30 -18.61
CA THR A 514 13.42 -1.03 -19.87
C THR A 514 11.94 -1.22 -20.15
N GLN A 515 11.56 -1.18 -21.41
CA GLN A 515 10.21 -1.48 -21.84
C GLN A 515 10.19 -2.80 -22.61
N ASN A 516 9.32 -3.71 -22.19
CA ASN A 516 9.10 -4.98 -22.91
C ASN A 516 8.42 -4.70 -24.26
N GLY A 517 8.99 -5.17 -25.35
CA GLY A 517 8.40 -5.03 -26.70
C GLY A 517 7.22 -5.95 -26.98
N GLY A 518 6.90 -6.85 -26.06
CA GLY A 518 5.83 -7.85 -26.20
C GLY A 518 4.68 -7.65 -25.22
N SER A 519 3.91 -8.72 -25.04
CA SER A 519 2.78 -8.83 -24.12
C SER A 519 3.09 -9.84 -23.03
N VAL A 520 2.85 -9.46 -21.77
CA VAL A 520 2.95 -10.35 -20.61
C VAL A 520 1.55 -10.58 -20.04
N GLN A 521 1.22 -11.83 -19.79
CA GLN A 521 -0.04 -12.24 -19.20
C GLN A 521 0.18 -12.70 -17.76
N VAL A 522 -0.59 -12.17 -16.84
CA VAL A 522 -0.57 -12.57 -15.44
C VAL A 522 -1.94 -13.13 -15.04
N LEU A 523 -1.95 -14.34 -14.52
CA LEU A 523 -3.13 -14.97 -13.88
C LEU A 523 -2.93 -14.96 -12.37
N SER A 524 -3.98 -14.64 -11.62
CA SER A 524 -3.99 -14.75 -10.16
C SER A 524 -5.31 -15.36 -9.68
N ALA A 525 -5.21 -16.29 -8.73
CA ALA A 525 -6.34 -16.87 -8.03
C ALA A 525 -6.05 -16.88 -6.54
N SER A 526 -6.91 -16.26 -5.73
CA SER A 526 -6.75 -16.22 -4.28
C SER A 526 -7.99 -16.75 -3.56
N LEU A 527 -7.73 -17.43 -2.45
CA LEU A 527 -8.74 -17.93 -1.53
C LEU A 527 -8.41 -17.43 -0.13
N LYS A 528 -9.36 -16.71 0.49
CA LYS A 528 -9.38 -16.51 1.95
C LYS A 528 -10.42 -17.44 2.54
N GLN A 529 -10.02 -18.23 3.53
CA GLN A 529 -10.90 -19.16 4.20
C GLN A 529 -10.63 -19.16 5.69
N ASN A 530 -11.65 -18.86 6.47
CA ASN A 530 -11.57 -18.87 7.93
C ASN A 530 -12.43 -20.00 8.48
N PHE A 531 -11.81 -20.86 9.29
CA PHE A 531 -12.49 -21.95 9.98
C PHE A 531 -12.57 -21.62 11.48
N ARG A 532 -13.72 -21.95 12.10
CA ARG A 532 -13.91 -21.80 13.52
C ARG A 532 -14.55 -23.08 14.09
N LEU A 533 -13.88 -23.66 15.09
CA LEU A 533 -14.37 -24.81 15.83
C LEU A 533 -14.28 -24.51 17.35
N GLY A 534 -15.38 -24.06 17.91
CA GLY A 534 -15.41 -23.60 19.30
C GLY A 534 -14.44 -22.44 19.56
N ILE A 535 -13.43 -22.68 20.39
CA ILE A 535 -12.37 -21.71 20.70
C ILE A 535 -11.25 -21.68 19.64
N LEU A 536 -11.13 -22.75 18.82
CA LEU A 536 -10.09 -22.87 17.80
C LEU A 536 -10.50 -22.12 16.55
N ASN A 537 -9.59 -21.30 16.03
CA ASN A 537 -9.74 -20.55 14.80
C ASN A 537 -8.53 -20.84 13.90
N TRP A 538 -8.82 -21.00 12.61
CA TRP A 538 -7.79 -21.24 11.60
C TRP A 538 -8.07 -20.41 10.37
N ASN A 539 -7.35 -19.32 10.20
CA ASN A 539 -7.51 -18.36 9.15
C ASN A 539 -6.42 -18.53 8.10
N ASN A 540 -6.83 -18.68 6.85
CA ASN A 540 -5.94 -18.96 5.75
C ASN A 540 -6.14 -17.98 4.60
N ARG A 541 -5.05 -17.62 3.96
CA ARG A 541 -5.03 -16.94 2.67
C ARG A 541 -4.05 -17.63 1.76
N ILE A 542 -4.52 -18.15 0.65
CA ILE A 542 -3.71 -18.85 -0.35
C ILE A 542 -3.85 -18.08 -1.65
N THR A 543 -2.74 -17.78 -2.30
CA THR A 543 -2.73 -17.14 -3.60
C THR A 543 -1.86 -17.94 -4.55
N PHE A 544 -2.44 -18.33 -5.67
CA PHE A 544 -1.75 -18.84 -6.84
C PHE A 544 -1.63 -17.73 -7.87
N GLN A 545 -0.47 -17.56 -8.47
CA GLN A 545 -0.24 -16.62 -9.55
C GLN A 545 0.81 -17.13 -10.53
N THR A 546 0.70 -16.71 -11.77
CA THR A 546 1.67 -17.03 -12.80
C THR A 546 1.81 -15.89 -13.78
N SER A 547 3.03 -15.71 -14.31
CA SER A 547 3.36 -14.76 -15.35
C SER A 547 3.83 -15.55 -16.60
N SER A 548 3.39 -15.15 -17.78
CA SER A 548 3.86 -15.74 -19.03
C SER A 548 5.33 -15.40 -19.34
N ASP A 549 5.85 -14.34 -18.72
CA ASP A 549 7.25 -13.94 -18.80
C ASP A 549 7.78 -13.55 -17.43
N GLN A 550 8.47 -14.47 -16.78
CA GLN A 550 9.07 -14.28 -15.45
C GLN A 550 10.31 -13.37 -15.48
N SER A 551 10.87 -13.07 -16.65
CA SER A 551 11.98 -12.12 -16.77
C SER A 551 11.51 -10.68 -16.71
N VAL A 552 10.25 -10.43 -17.08
CA VAL A 552 9.61 -9.10 -17.05
C VAL A 552 8.81 -8.90 -15.75
N ILE A 553 8.01 -9.90 -15.37
CA ILE A 553 7.18 -9.85 -14.15
C ILE A 553 7.46 -11.13 -13.33
N PRO A 554 8.52 -11.14 -12.53
CA PRO A 554 8.84 -12.28 -11.65
C PRO A 554 7.85 -12.38 -10.50
N LEU A 555 7.29 -13.58 -10.29
CA LEU A 555 6.28 -13.84 -9.27
C LEU A 555 6.49 -15.22 -8.63
N PRO A 556 6.33 -15.37 -7.30
CA PRO A 556 6.21 -16.68 -6.69
C PRO A 556 4.87 -17.32 -7.11
N ALA A 557 4.91 -18.62 -7.48
CA ALA A 557 3.72 -19.32 -7.97
C ALA A 557 2.65 -19.47 -6.89
N PHE A 558 3.06 -19.76 -5.66
CA PHE A 558 2.15 -19.84 -4.50
C PHE A 558 2.66 -18.96 -3.38
N SER A 559 1.73 -18.31 -2.70
CA SER A 559 1.94 -17.73 -1.39
C SER A 559 0.83 -18.14 -0.45
N VAL A 560 1.19 -18.42 0.81
CA VAL A 560 0.28 -18.90 1.84
C VAL A 560 0.53 -18.12 3.11
N TYR A 561 -0.54 -17.54 3.66
CA TYR A 561 -0.58 -17.09 5.04
C TYR A 561 -1.55 -18.00 5.80
N SER A 562 -1.09 -18.57 6.89
CA SER A 562 -1.89 -19.44 7.75
C SER A 562 -1.75 -19.01 9.19
N ASN A 563 -2.86 -18.82 9.89
CA ASN A 563 -2.90 -18.38 11.27
C ASN A 563 -3.84 -19.28 12.07
N LEU A 564 -3.24 -20.10 12.95
CA LEU A 564 -3.95 -21.00 13.83
C LEU A 564 -3.91 -20.44 15.25
N PHE A 565 -5.06 -20.17 15.85
CA PHE A 565 -5.13 -19.59 17.19
C PHE A 565 -6.35 -20.05 17.97
N ILE A 566 -6.21 -20.04 19.28
CA ILE A 566 -7.32 -20.23 20.21
C ILE A 566 -7.77 -18.89 20.74
N ARG A 567 -9.09 -18.68 20.77
CA ARG A 567 -9.73 -17.48 21.30
C ARG A 567 -10.52 -17.84 22.55
N PHE A 568 -10.22 -17.18 23.63
CA PHE A 568 -10.90 -17.39 24.91
C PHE A 568 -10.97 -16.09 25.72
N THR A 569 -11.77 -16.10 26.78
CA THR A 569 -11.94 -14.95 27.66
C THR A 569 -11.61 -15.34 29.10
N VAL A 570 -10.65 -14.63 29.69
CA VAL A 570 -10.25 -14.81 31.09
C VAL A 570 -11.04 -13.86 31.97
N ALA A 571 -11.56 -14.38 33.10
CA ALA A 571 -12.34 -13.65 34.07
C ALA A 571 -13.49 -12.81 33.47
N LYS A 572 -14.04 -13.21 32.33
CA LYS A 572 -15.12 -12.55 31.55
C LYS A 572 -14.76 -11.14 31.03
N VAL A 573 -13.54 -10.69 31.13
CA VAL A 573 -13.12 -9.32 30.76
C VAL A 573 -11.91 -9.26 29.83
N LEU A 574 -10.97 -10.19 29.94
CA LEU A 574 -9.75 -10.21 29.13
C LEU A 574 -9.93 -11.19 27.96
N HIS A 575 -10.09 -10.66 26.76
CA HIS A 575 -10.10 -11.48 25.53
C HIS A 575 -8.67 -11.78 25.09
N VAL A 576 -8.40 -13.03 24.80
CA VAL A 576 -7.06 -13.52 24.42
C VAL A 576 -7.13 -14.32 23.13
N ASP A 577 -6.27 -13.99 22.17
CA ASP A 577 -5.94 -14.82 21.02
C ASP A 577 -4.49 -15.31 21.19
N LEU A 578 -4.31 -16.59 21.43
CA LEU A 578 -3.00 -17.23 21.51
C LEU A 578 -2.81 -18.09 20.26
N GLY A 579 -1.78 -17.82 19.50
CA GLY A 579 -1.64 -18.46 18.19
C GLY A 579 -0.24 -18.52 17.63
N LEU A 580 -0.20 -19.19 16.48
CA LEU A 580 0.96 -19.33 15.61
C LEU A 580 0.53 -18.94 14.21
N ASP A 581 1.30 -18.07 13.56
CA ASP A 581 1.13 -17.76 12.15
C ASP A 581 2.36 -18.16 11.33
N CYS A 582 2.13 -18.34 10.02
CA CYS A 582 3.15 -18.74 9.06
C CYS A 582 2.92 -18.01 7.75
N ASP A 583 3.96 -17.35 7.28
CA ASP A 583 4.09 -16.83 5.92
C ASP A 583 4.98 -17.75 5.11
N TYR A 584 4.51 -18.16 3.93
CA TYR A 584 5.25 -19.02 3.02
C TYR A 584 5.02 -18.60 1.58
N TYR A 585 6.07 -18.63 0.77
CA TYR A 585 5.98 -18.49 -0.69
C TYR A 585 6.97 -19.43 -1.40
N THR A 586 6.57 -19.88 -2.60
CA THR A 586 7.40 -20.77 -3.41
C THR A 586 8.63 -20.06 -3.97
N ARG A 587 9.68 -20.82 -4.18
CA ARG A 587 10.95 -20.34 -4.72
C ARG A 587 10.77 -19.74 -6.11
N TYR A 588 11.32 -18.55 -6.32
CA TYR A 588 11.30 -17.84 -7.60
C TYR A 588 12.53 -16.94 -7.75
N THR A 589 12.80 -16.49 -8.98
CA THR A 589 13.84 -15.47 -9.22
C THR A 589 13.29 -14.13 -8.79
N ALA A 590 13.63 -13.70 -7.56
CA ALA A 590 13.06 -12.51 -6.97
C ALA A 590 13.73 -11.24 -7.49
N PRO A 591 13.01 -10.11 -7.56
CA PRO A 591 13.63 -8.82 -7.85
C PRO A 591 14.67 -8.44 -6.80
N GLY A 592 15.80 -7.88 -7.23
CA GLY A 592 16.76 -7.22 -6.36
C GLY A 592 16.33 -5.79 -6.04
N PHE A 593 16.99 -5.17 -5.07
CA PHE A 593 16.73 -3.78 -4.68
C PHE A 593 17.98 -2.92 -4.90
N GLN A 594 17.80 -1.79 -5.62
CA GLN A 594 18.86 -0.80 -5.86
C GLN A 594 18.63 0.44 -4.97
N PRO A 595 19.49 0.66 -3.94
CA PRO A 595 19.29 1.76 -2.99
C PRO A 595 19.32 3.15 -3.63
N ALA A 596 20.24 3.39 -4.56
CA ALA A 596 20.44 4.72 -5.15
C ALA A 596 19.22 5.23 -5.95
N THR A 597 18.44 4.33 -6.51
CA THR A 597 17.20 4.64 -7.24
C THR A 597 15.94 4.23 -6.49
N MET A 598 16.06 3.53 -5.35
CA MET A 598 14.95 2.90 -4.62
C MET A 598 14.07 2.02 -5.51
N ALA A 599 14.63 1.46 -6.56
CA ALA A 599 13.93 0.64 -7.54
C ALA A 599 14.17 -0.84 -7.30
N PHE A 600 13.13 -1.65 -7.57
CA PHE A 600 13.26 -3.09 -7.66
C PHE A 600 13.58 -3.46 -9.09
N TYR A 601 14.66 -4.21 -9.29
CA TYR A 601 15.15 -4.60 -10.61
C TYR A 601 15.09 -6.11 -10.81
N ASN A 602 14.86 -6.56 -12.04
CA ASN A 602 14.78 -7.97 -12.37
C ASN A 602 16.19 -8.53 -12.59
N GLN A 603 16.63 -9.39 -11.69
CA GLN A 603 17.87 -10.14 -11.78
C GLN A 603 17.58 -11.59 -12.22
N ARG A 604 18.61 -12.38 -12.57
CA ARG A 604 18.46 -13.73 -13.13
C ARG A 604 19.19 -14.82 -12.35
N GLU A 605 19.98 -14.46 -11.35
CA GLU A 605 20.93 -15.36 -10.69
C GLU A 605 20.37 -15.96 -9.41
N VAL A 606 19.80 -15.12 -8.53
CA VAL A 606 19.42 -15.54 -7.19
C VAL A 606 17.95 -15.94 -7.13
N LYS A 607 17.67 -17.14 -6.64
CA LYS A 607 16.32 -17.63 -6.34
C LYS A 607 16.12 -17.74 -4.83
N ILE A 608 15.08 -17.13 -4.33
CA ILE A 608 14.69 -17.16 -2.92
C ILE A 608 13.27 -17.73 -2.75
N GLY A 609 12.92 -18.12 -1.54
CA GLY A 609 11.62 -18.70 -1.17
C GLY A 609 11.75 -20.14 -0.65
N ASN A 610 10.62 -20.84 -0.54
CA ASN A 610 10.49 -22.17 0.08
C ASN A 610 10.91 -22.19 1.56
N TYR A 611 10.78 -21.05 2.26
CA TYR A 611 11.05 -20.93 3.67
C TYR A 611 9.78 -20.51 4.41
N PRO A 612 9.27 -21.30 5.38
CA PRO A 612 8.16 -20.89 6.21
C PRO A 612 8.66 -19.94 7.30
N PHE A 613 8.18 -18.71 7.32
CA PHE A 613 8.47 -17.75 8.37
C PHE A 613 7.37 -17.79 9.43
N MET A 614 7.71 -18.26 10.64
CA MET A 614 6.73 -18.54 11.67
C MET A 614 6.86 -17.62 12.87
N ASN A 615 5.72 -17.18 13.40
CA ASN A 615 5.64 -16.37 14.61
C ASN A 615 4.69 -17.03 15.62
N VAL A 616 5.01 -16.91 16.90
CA VAL A 616 4.12 -17.27 18.02
C VAL A 616 3.74 -15.99 18.75
N TYR A 617 2.48 -15.84 19.07
CA TYR A 617 1.98 -14.61 19.66
C TYR A 617 0.85 -14.84 20.67
N ALA A 618 0.68 -13.85 21.54
CA ALA A 618 -0.50 -13.65 22.36
C ALA A 618 -1.01 -12.22 22.16
N ASN A 619 -2.20 -12.09 21.57
CA ASN A 619 -2.92 -10.84 21.49
C ASN A 619 -3.98 -10.79 22.59
N MET A 620 -4.05 -9.68 23.32
CA MET A 620 -4.93 -9.50 24.46
C MET A 620 -5.69 -8.20 24.35
N LYS A 621 -6.98 -8.22 24.71
CA LYS A 621 -7.83 -7.03 24.75
C LYS A 621 -8.56 -6.95 26.09
N LEU A 622 -8.32 -5.86 26.81
CA LEU A 622 -9.02 -5.51 28.05
C LEU A 622 -9.76 -4.20 27.83
N LYS A 623 -11.10 -4.29 27.70
CA LYS A 623 -11.95 -3.11 27.38
C LYS A 623 -11.41 -2.38 26.13
N ARG A 624 -10.80 -1.20 26.33
CA ARG A 624 -10.29 -0.31 25.28
C ARG A 624 -8.79 -0.47 25.01
N ALA A 625 -8.09 -1.24 25.84
CA ALA A 625 -6.67 -1.49 25.68
C ALA A 625 -6.42 -2.83 24.98
N ARG A 626 -5.53 -2.83 24.02
CA ARG A 626 -5.01 -4.04 23.36
C ARG A 626 -3.53 -4.14 23.66
N PHE A 627 -3.06 -5.37 23.91
CA PHE A 627 -1.66 -5.70 24.14
C PHE A 627 -1.29 -6.85 23.23
N TYR A 628 -0.04 -6.93 22.85
CA TYR A 628 0.50 -8.15 22.28
C TYR A 628 1.89 -8.46 22.78
N ILE A 629 2.21 -9.73 22.75
CA ILE A 629 3.55 -10.31 22.89
C ILE A 629 3.76 -11.20 21.68
N LEU A 630 4.89 -11.05 21.01
CA LEU A 630 5.21 -11.78 19.79
C LEU A 630 6.66 -12.23 19.82
N MET A 631 6.89 -13.50 19.55
CA MET A 631 8.19 -14.04 19.19
C MET A 631 8.19 -14.29 17.68
N SER A 632 8.87 -13.44 16.92
CA SER A 632 9.00 -13.62 15.48
C SER A 632 10.11 -14.58 15.12
N HIS A 633 9.96 -15.26 13.98
CA HIS A 633 10.94 -16.20 13.43
C HIS A 633 11.30 -17.33 14.39
N VAL A 634 10.29 -17.94 15.05
CA VAL A 634 10.52 -18.99 16.06
C VAL A 634 11.20 -20.23 15.51
N ASN A 635 11.02 -20.50 14.21
CA ASN A 635 11.60 -21.64 13.50
C ASN A 635 13.01 -21.38 12.93
N GLN A 636 13.67 -20.25 13.23
CA GLN A 636 15.04 -19.99 12.81
C GLN A 636 15.98 -21.12 13.22
N GLY A 637 16.71 -21.70 12.25
CA GLY A 637 17.61 -22.81 12.45
C GLY A 637 16.92 -24.21 12.54
N MET A 638 15.59 -24.30 12.40
CA MET A 638 14.83 -25.56 12.43
C MET A 638 14.42 -26.05 11.04
N THR A 639 14.08 -25.14 10.13
CA THR A 639 13.50 -25.43 8.81
C THR A 639 14.44 -25.08 7.67
N GLY A 640 15.75 -25.10 7.91
CA GLY A 640 16.79 -24.65 6.99
C GLY A 640 17.19 -23.19 7.23
N ASN A 641 18.17 -22.71 6.46
CA ASN A 641 18.77 -21.40 6.65
C ASN A 641 18.56 -20.45 5.43
N ASN A 642 17.82 -20.86 4.42
CA ASN A 642 17.59 -20.01 3.23
C ASN A 642 16.42 -19.02 3.47
N TYR A 643 16.56 -18.18 4.50
CA TYR A 643 15.53 -17.22 4.89
C TYR A 643 15.79 -15.81 4.35
N PHE A 644 15.64 -15.63 3.04
CA PHE A 644 15.79 -14.33 2.37
C PHE A 644 14.43 -13.74 1.97
N SER A 645 14.29 -12.45 2.18
CA SER A 645 13.14 -11.66 1.74
C SER A 645 13.33 -11.11 0.33
N MET A 646 14.58 -10.76 -0.01
CA MET A 646 15.06 -10.36 -1.33
C MET A 646 16.47 -10.92 -1.54
N PRO A 647 16.99 -10.97 -2.78
CA PRO A 647 18.39 -11.31 -3.03
C PRO A 647 19.34 -10.52 -2.14
N HIS A 648 20.18 -11.20 -1.37
CA HIS A 648 21.14 -10.66 -0.41
C HIS A 648 20.54 -9.92 0.81
N TYR A 649 19.21 -9.91 0.98
CA TYR A 649 18.53 -9.33 2.13
C TYR A 649 17.85 -10.43 2.95
N PRO A 650 18.53 -10.96 3.97
CA PRO A 650 17.95 -11.99 4.82
C PRO A 650 16.83 -11.42 5.71
N MET A 651 15.87 -12.26 6.05
CA MET A 651 14.82 -11.94 7.02
C MET A 651 15.44 -11.70 8.39
N ASN A 652 14.72 -10.97 9.25
CA ASN A 652 15.21 -10.70 10.60
C ASN A 652 15.39 -12.00 11.41
N PRO A 653 16.45 -12.11 12.23
CA PRO A 653 16.62 -13.18 13.19
C PRO A 653 15.46 -13.25 14.18
N ARG A 654 15.38 -14.34 14.93
CA ARG A 654 14.42 -14.52 16.01
C ARG A 654 14.43 -13.32 16.95
N ARG A 655 13.25 -12.74 17.20
CA ARG A 655 13.14 -11.50 17.96
C ARG A 655 11.86 -11.44 18.78
N PHE A 656 12.00 -11.00 20.00
CA PHE A 656 10.88 -10.67 20.88
C PHE A 656 10.35 -9.27 20.57
N GLN A 657 9.01 -9.13 20.52
CA GLN A 657 8.31 -7.88 20.27
C GLN A 657 7.10 -7.78 21.18
N MET A 658 6.73 -6.57 21.54
CA MET A 658 5.49 -6.29 22.27
C MET A 658 4.93 -4.94 21.90
N GLY A 659 3.66 -4.75 22.20
CA GLY A 659 3.01 -3.46 21.98
C GLY A 659 1.75 -3.29 22.77
N VAL A 660 1.34 -2.04 22.87
CA VAL A 660 0.11 -1.62 23.50
C VAL A 660 -0.62 -0.62 22.60
N SER A 661 -1.93 -0.72 22.55
CA SER A 661 -2.80 0.27 21.93
C SER A 661 -3.97 0.57 22.83
N VAL A 662 -4.29 1.84 22.96
CA VAL A 662 -5.43 2.31 23.76
C VAL A 662 -6.35 3.15 22.88
N ASP A 663 -7.62 2.80 22.90
CA ASP A 663 -8.70 3.57 22.29
C ASP A 663 -9.43 4.36 23.37
N PHE A 664 -9.31 5.67 23.32
CA PHE A 664 -9.97 6.59 24.25
C PHE A 664 -11.34 7.07 23.74
N ALA A 665 -11.82 6.57 22.58
CA ALA A 665 -13.18 6.87 22.13
C ALA A 665 -14.22 6.17 23.01
N ASN A 666 -15.25 6.88 23.41
CA ASN A 666 -16.37 6.32 24.19
C ASN A 666 -17.45 5.70 23.31
#